data_b9d7ad09302fd58f05f7dda03aaa93f6
#
_entry.id   b9d7ad09302fd58f05f7dda03aaa93f6
#
_cell.length_a   1.000
_cell.length_b   1.000
_cell.length_c   1.000
_cell.angle_alpha   90.00
_cell.angle_beta   90.00
_cell.angle_gamma   90.00
#
_symmetry.space_group_name_H-M   'P 1'
#
loop_
_entity.id
_entity.type
_entity.pdbx_description
1 polymer ?
#
loop_
_entity_poly.entity_id
_entity_poly.type
_entity_poly.pdbx_seq_one_letter_code
_entity_poly.pdbx_strand_id
1 'polypeptide(L)'
;MKFDTPATTNPIDQLKVVGQPLNRIDGPLKTTGQAPYAYEQHAAVRNAAYGYVIGAAIAKGRITGMDLGAARAAPGVLAIVTAENAGELGKGDMNTARLLGGPEVDHYHQAIGVVVAETFEQARDAAQMVRVDYAPAEGAYDLITARDAAEEVDQSATAVGDFEGAFTAAPVQLDATYTTPDQSHAMMEPHASIAAWDGDQLVVWTSNQMIAWTTGDLAKTLNMPKEKVRLISPFIGGGFGGKLFLRSDTVMAALGARAAKRPVKVALQRPLMMNNTTHRPATIQRIRIGATPDGKITAIAHESWSGDLPGGGPETAVDQTRLLYAGANRLTQLRLAVLDLPEANAMRAPGEAPGLMALEIAMDEMAEKLGMDPVEFRILNDTQVDPNDPDRPFSQRQLVTCLQLGAERFGWSQRNAAPGRSRAGRWLTGIGVASAFRNNLVMKSGARVRLDSRGEVTVETDMTDIGTGSYTIIAQTAAEMMGVTMDKVTVRLGDSSFPISAGSGGQWGANSSTAGVYAACVKLREAVAQKLGFNSADAVFAGGEVRSGNRSVTLAQAAGADGIVVEDILEYGDLSKRYQQSTFGAHFVEVGVDAATGETRIRRMLAVCAAGRILNPKTARSQVIGAMTMGVGAALMEELAVDKRRGFFVNHDLAGYEVPVHADIPHQEVIFLDEADPISSPMKAKGVGELGLCGVGAAIANAVYNATGVRVRDYPITLDKHLDRLPELA
;
A
#
# COMPACT_ATOMS: atom_id res chain seq x y z
N MET A 1 -23.45 -1.92 -13.56
CA MET A 1 -22.84 -2.61 -14.73
C MET A 1 -22.11 -3.86 -14.28
N LYS A 2 -22.20 -4.97 -15.01
CA LYS A 2 -21.45 -6.20 -14.72
C LYS A 2 -20.34 -6.39 -15.74
N PHE A 3 -19.11 -6.66 -15.27
CA PHE A 3 -17.94 -6.92 -16.10
C PHE A 3 -17.55 -8.40 -15.99
N ASP A 4 -18.02 -9.22 -16.92
CA ASP A 4 -17.84 -10.67 -16.97
C ASP A 4 -17.36 -11.21 -18.33
N THR A 5 -17.14 -10.31 -19.27
CA THR A 5 -16.58 -10.58 -20.60
C THR A 5 -15.41 -9.62 -20.87
N PRO A 6 -14.41 -10.01 -21.68
CA PRO A 6 -13.32 -9.14 -22.05
C PRO A 6 -13.80 -7.81 -22.65
N ALA A 7 -13.15 -6.71 -22.29
CA ALA A 7 -13.48 -5.39 -22.80
C ALA A 7 -13.23 -5.31 -24.31
N THR A 8 -14.27 -4.92 -25.05
CA THR A 8 -14.19 -4.57 -26.46
C THR A 8 -13.74 -3.12 -26.64
N THR A 9 -13.75 -2.62 -27.88
CA THR A 9 -13.52 -1.19 -28.17
C THR A 9 -14.60 -0.34 -27.51
N ASN A 10 -14.21 0.72 -26.81
CA ASN A 10 -15.09 1.61 -26.07
C ASN A 10 -14.56 3.07 -26.12
N PRO A 11 -15.31 4.07 -25.63
CA PRO A 11 -14.91 5.48 -25.73
C PRO A 11 -13.51 5.80 -25.13
N ILE A 12 -13.05 5.05 -24.12
CA ILE A 12 -11.72 5.24 -23.51
C ILE A 12 -10.59 4.96 -24.51
N ASP A 13 -10.81 4.13 -25.51
CA ASP A 13 -9.79 3.78 -26.51
C ASP A 13 -9.47 4.95 -27.48
N GLN A 14 -10.19 6.08 -27.42
CA GLN A 14 -9.86 7.29 -28.18
C GLN A 14 -8.60 7.96 -27.65
N LEU A 15 -8.28 7.83 -26.37
CA LEU A 15 -7.07 8.33 -25.68
C LEU A 15 -6.81 9.82 -25.90
N LYS A 16 -7.87 10.63 -25.99
CA LYS A 16 -7.75 12.10 -26.16
C LYS A 16 -7.36 12.78 -24.85
N VAL A 17 -7.84 12.24 -23.73
CA VAL A 17 -7.62 12.75 -22.38
C VAL A 17 -6.99 11.67 -21.49
N VAL A 18 -7.53 10.46 -21.47
CA VAL A 18 -6.93 9.29 -20.81
C VAL A 18 -5.63 8.93 -21.51
N GLY A 19 -4.59 8.57 -20.74
CA GLY A 19 -3.26 8.29 -21.28
C GLY A 19 -2.40 9.54 -21.50
N GLN A 20 -2.98 10.74 -21.41
CA GLN A 20 -2.22 11.99 -21.57
C GLN A 20 -1.49 12.35 -20.25
N PRO A 21 -0.25 12.90 -20.35
CA PRO A 21 0.58 13.24 -19.18
C PRO A 21 0.14 14.57 -18.52
N LEU A 22 -1.11 14.62 -18.05
CA LEU A 22 -1.68 15.81 -17.45
C LEU A 22 -1.14 16.03 -16.02
N ASN A 23 -1.05 17.30 -15.63
CA ASN A 23 -0.70 17.67 -14.26
C ASN A 23 -1.83 17.32 -13.30
N ARG A 24 -1.48 17.04 -12.04
CA ARG A 24 -2.46 16.78 -11.00
C ARG A 24 -3.36 17.99 -10.77
N ILE A 25 -4.68 17.79 -10.87
CA ILE A 25 -5.67 18.86 -10.64
C ILE A 25 -5.73 19.29 -9.16
N ASP A 26 -5.38 18.39 -8.24
CA ASP A 26 -5.28 18.63 -6.80
C ASP A 26 -3.93 19.25 -6.37
N GLY A 27 -2.94 19.28 -7.25
CA GLY A 27 -1.59 19.76 -6.99
C GLY A 27 -1.53 21.21 -6.46
N PRO A 28 -2.20 22.19 -7.10
CA PRO A 28 -2.20 23.58 -6.62
C PRO A 28 -2.69 23.74 -5.18
N LEU A 29 -3.77 23.05 -4.79
CA LEU A 29 -4.28 23.08 -3.42
C LEU A 29 -3.25 22.56 -2.41
N LYS A 30 -2.55 21.45 -2.75
CA LYS A 30 -1.56 20.83 -1.88
C LYS A 30 -0.30 21.69 -1.73
N THR A 31 0.21 22.24 -2.84
CA THR A 31 1.45 23.03 -2.83
C THR A 31 1.30 24.44 -2.24
N THR A 32 0.08 24.95 -2.18
CA THR A 32 -0.23 26.27 -1.57
C THR A 32 -0.76 26.16 -0.15
N GLY A 33 -0.85 24.97 0.43
CA GLY A 33 -1.38 24.76 1.79
C GLY A 33 -2.90 24.94 1.90
N GLN A 34 -3.63 24.91 0.79
CA GLN A 34 -5.10 25.09 0.78
C GLN A 34 -5.87 23.75 0.80
N ALA A 35 -5.19 22.62 0.64
CA ALA A 35 -5.83 21.32 0.75
C ALA A 35 -6.23 21.05 2.21
N PRO A 36 -7.52 20.82 2.51
CA PRO A 36 -7.95 20.61 3.89
C PRO A 36 -7.70 19.15 4.32
N TYR A 37 -6.50 18.89 4.81
CA TYR A 37 -6.17 17.60 5.43
C TYR A 37 -6.98 17.38 6.71
N ALA A 38 -6.94 16.16 7.25
CA ALA A 38 -7.80 15.74 8.37
C ALA A 38 -7.75 16.66 9.59
N TYR A 39 -6.58 17.21 9.93
CA TYR A 39 -6.42 18.12 11.08
C TYR A 39 -6.71 19.59 10.77
N GLU A 40 -6.91 19.96 9.50
CA GLU A 40 -6.95 21.34 9.00
C GLU A 40 -8.34 21.80 8.54
N GLN A 41 -9.40 21.23 9.13
CA GLN A 41 -10.80 21.52 8.77
C GLN A 41 -11.33 22.81 9.42
N HIS A 42 -10.55 23.88 9.38
CA HIS A 42 -10.87 25.16 10.07
C HIS A 42 -12.15 25.83 9.57
N ALA A 43 -12.49 25.65 8.29
CA ALA A 43 -13.71 26.21 7.70
C ALA A 43 -14.97 25.42 8.12
N ALA A 44 -14.85 24.09 8.22
CA ALA A 44 -15.96 23.20 8.57
C ALA A 44 -16.17 23.06 10.08
N VAL A 45 -15.10 23.17 10.87
CA VAL A 45 -15.12 22.93 12.33
C VAL A 45 -14.58 24.13 13.07
N ARG A 46 -15.49 24.84 13.77
CA ARG A 46 -15.15 25.99 14.62
C ARG A 46 -15.11 25.58 16.09
N ASN A 47 -14.30 26.28 16.90
CA ASN A 47 -14.22 26.09 18.34
C ASN A 47 -13.88 24.65 18.77
N ALA A 48 -12.99 23.95 18.03
CA ALA A 48 -12.55 22.63 18.40
C ALA A 48 -11.63 22.67 19.62
N ALA A 49 -11.82 21.72 20.54
CA ALA A 49 -10.87 21.40 21.60
C ALA A 49 -9.80 20.43 21.08
N TYR A 50 -8.79 20.20 21.89
CA TYR A 50 -7.65 19.35 21.53
C TYR A 50 -7.59 18.12 22.43
N GLY A 51 -7.46 16.95 21.83
CA GLY A 51 -7.28 15.68 22.51
C GLY A 51 -5.84 15.20 22.44
N TYR A 52 -5.30 14.72 23.54
CA TYR A 52 -4.00 14.05 23.60
C TYR A 52 -4.19 12.62 24.11
N VAL A 53 -3.72 11.63 23.33
CA VAL A 53 -3.88 10.21 23.64
C VAL A 53 -2.87 9.78 24.70
N ILE A 54 -3.33 9.04 25.70
CA ILE A 54 -2.51 8.37 26.71
C ILE A 54 -2.24 6.96 26.21
N GLY A 55 -0.97 6.64 25.94
CA GLY A 55 -0.52 5.29 25.59
C GLY A 55 -0.10 4.48 26.81
N ALA A 56 -0.37 3.18 26.81
CA ALA A 56 0.10 2.26 27.84
C ALA A 56 1.63 2.23 27.93
N ALA A 57 2.18 2.21 29.14
CA ALA A 57 3.63 2.20 29.39
C ALA A 57 4.22 0.78 29.48
N ILE A 58 3.41 -0.25 29.30
CA ILE A 58 3.82 -1.66 29.25
C ILE A 58 3.35 -2.29 27.94
N ALA A 59 4.04 -3.35 27.51
CA ALA A 59 3.67 -4.07 26.30
C ALA A 59 2.59 -5.12 26.54
N LYS A 60 2.53 -5.70 27.75
CA LYS A 60 1.53 -6.70 28.10
C LYS A 60 1.23 -6.67 29.59
N GLY A 61 -0.02 -6.85 29.95
CA GLY A 61 -0.43 -6.92 31.35
C GLY A 61 -1.77 -6.26 31.61
N ARG A 62 -1.90 -5.64 32.77
CA ARG A 62 -3.16 -5.08 33.23
C ARG A 62 -2.96 -3.75 33.94
N ILE A 63 -3.88 -2.78 33.71
CA ILE A 63 -4.01 -1.57 34.52
C ILE A 63 -4.68 -1.95 35.83
N THR A 64 -4.04 -1.62 36.98
CA THR A 64 -4.53 -1.88 38.31
C THR A 64 -5.09 -0.62 38.99
N GLY A 65 -4.71 0.55 38.50
CA GLY A 65 -5.20 1.83 38.95
C GLY A 65 -4.84 2.96 38.02
N MET A 66 -5.65 4.03 38.04
CA MET A 66 -5.38 5.23 37.26
C MET A 66 -5.76 6.47 38.08
N ASP A 67 -4.75 7.27 38.49
CA ASP A 67 -4.96 8.54 39.18
C ASP A 67 -5.09 9.69 38.16
N LEU A 68 -6.28 10.22 38.03
CA LEU A 68 -6.63 11.31 37.13
C LEU A 68 -6.75 12.68 37.87
N GLY A 69 -6.54 12.71 39.19
CA GLY A 69 -6.82 13.88 40.03
C GLY A 69 -6.08 15.13 39.60
N ALA A 70 -4.76 15.08 39.47
CA ALA A 70 -3.93 16.19 39.03
C ALA A 70 -4.26 16.63 37.60
N ALA A 71 -4.46 15.70 36.69
CA ALA A 71 -4.82 15.97 35.30
C ALA A 71 -6.19 16.68 35.19
N ARG A 72 -7.20 16.26 35.94
CA ARG A 72 -8.53 16.86 35.96
C ARG A 72 -8.50 18.29 36.51
N ALA A 73 -7.59 18.58 37.45
CA ALA A 73 -7.45 19.90 38.06
C ALA A 73 -6.59 20.87 37.22
N ALA A 74 -5.92 20.36 36.18
CA ALA A 74 -5.04 21.16 35.33
C ALA A 74 -5.83 22.25 34.55
N PRO A 75 -5.26 23.45 34.35
CA PRO A 75 -5.92 24.51 33.64
C PRO A 75 -6.34 24.15 32.22
N GLY A 76 -7.58 24.48 31.83
CA GLY A 76 -8.09 24.27 30.48
C GLY A 76 -8.52 22.84 30.15
N VAL A 77 -8.39 21.89 31.06
CA VAL A 77 -8.89 20.51 30.86
C VAL A 77 -10.42 20.50 30.88
N LEU A 78 -11.01 19.94 29.84
CA LEU A 78 -12.45 19.85 29.62
C LEU A 78 -13.02 18.47 29.95
N ALA A 79 -12.29 17.43 29.60
CA ALA A 79 -12.69 16.04 29.85
C ALA A 79 -11.47 15.10 29.83
N ILE A 80 -11.59 13.98 30.53
CA ILE A 80 -10.67 12.84 30.42
C ILE A 80 -11.52 11.59 30.22
N VAL A 81 -11.26 10.87 29.13
CA VAL A 81 -11.97 9.61 28.81
C VAL A 81 -11.00 8.46 28.92
N THR A 82 -11.42 7.43 29.64
CA THR A 82 -10.74 6.13 29.80
C THR A 82 -11.75 5.02 29.63
N ALA A 83 -11.33 3.76 29.67
CA ALA A 83 -12.24 2.62 29.58
C ALA A 83 -13.36 2.65 30.67
N GLU A 84 -13.11 3.27 31.82
CA GLU A 84 -14.09 3.33 32.94
C GLU A 84 -15.29 4.24 32.62
N ASN A 85 -15.12 5.28 31.78
CA ASN A 85 -16.15 6.28 31.51
C ASN A 85 -16.48 6.47 30.04
N ALA A 86 -15.87 5.67 29.15
CA ALA A 86 -16.14 5.71 27.71
C ALA A 86 -17.55 5.20 27.35
N GLY A 87 -18.20 4.47 28.25
CA GLY A 87 -19.41 3.72 28.00
C GLY A 87 -19.10 2.33 27.43
N GLU A 88 -20.13 1.60 27.07
CA GLU A 88 -19.96 0.28 26.46
C GLU A 88 -19.46 0.42 25.02
N LEU A 89 -18.26 -0.11 24.76
CA LEU A 89 -17.65 -0.12 23.44
C LEU A 89 -17.64 -1.52 22.85
N GLY A 90 -17.94 -1.62 21.57
CA GLY A 90 -17.73 -2.81 20.76
C GLY A 90 -16.28 -2.95 20.27
N LYS A 91 -16.09 -3.86 19.32
CA LYS A 91 -14.84 -4.02 18.56
C LYS A 91 -15.18 -4.06 17.08
N GLY A 92 -14.42 -3.33 16.24
CA GLY A 92 -14.47 -3.45 14.79
C GLY A 92 -13.94 -4.82 14.31
N ASP A 93 -14.17 -5.13 13.06
CA ASP A 93 -13.75 -6.42 12.47
C ASP A 93 -12.28 -6.41 12.04
N MET A 94 -11.72 -5.23 11.77
CA MET A 94 -10.46 -5.06 11.06
C MET A 94 -9.24 -4.84 11.96
N ASN A 95 -9.44 -4.70 13.28
CA ASN A 95 -8.35 -4.50 14.24
C ASN A 95 -8.13 -5.74 15.08
N THR A 96 -6.87 -6.10 15.29
CA THR A 96 -6.51 -7.22 16.18
C THR A 96 -6.67 -6.80 17.64
N ALA A 97 -6.07 -5.67 18.05
CA ALA A 97 -6.22 -5.12 19.40
C ALA A 97 -7.44 -4.18 19.52
N ARG A 98 -7.90 -3.94 20.75
CA ARG A 98 -8.88 -2.90 21.04
C ARG A 98 -8.27 -1.51 20.87
N LEU A 99 -9.00 -0.57 20.26
CA LEU A 99 -8.55 0.81 20.02
C LEU A 99 -8.63 1.72 21.27
N LEU A 100 -9.31 1.28 22.31
CA LEU A 100 -9.21 1.78 23.68
C LEU A 100 -9.02 0.56 24.60
N GLY A 101 -7.82 0.40 25.13
CA GLY A 101 -7.45 -0.63 26.09
C GLY A 101 -7.89 -0.28 27.50
N GLY A 102 -7.89 -1.29 28.35
CA GLY A 102 -8.24 -1.21 29.76
C GLY A 102 -9.41 -2.12 30.16
N PRO A 103 -9.26 -2.86 31.27
CA PRO A 103 -8.05 -2.94 32.09
C PRO A 103 -6.89 -3.70 31.46
N GLU A 104 -7.13 -4.56 30.44
CA GLU A 104 -6.07 -5.31 29.75
C GLU A 104 -5.29 -4.42 28.78
N VAL A 105 -3.99 -4.66 28.71
CA VAL A 105 -3.03 -4.02 27.77
C VAL A 105 -2.44 -5.11 26.90
N ASP A 106 -2.62 -4.96 25.57
CA ASP A 106 -2.23 -5.95 24.56
C ASP A 106 -0.87 -5.64 23.93
N HIS A 107 -0.48 -4.36 23.87
CA HIS A 107 0.80 -3.90 23.33
C HIS A 107 1.22 -2.53 23.89
N TYR A 108 2.49 -2.21 23.80
CA TYR A 108 3.02 -0.91 24.23
C TYR A 108 2.36 0.24 23.46
N HIS A 109 2.09 1.35 24.15
CA HIS A 109 1.39 2.53 23.64
C HIS A 109 -0.03 2.27 23.11
N GLN A 110 -0.66 1.09 23.37
CA GLN A 110 -2.09 0.95 23.16
C GLN A 110 -2.81 2.12 23.85
N ALA A 111 -3.74 2.77 23.15
CA ALA A 111 -4.46 3.90 23.74
C ALA A 111 -5.29 3.44 24.94
N ILE A 112 -5.08 4.07 26.10
CA ILE A 112 -5.80 3.76 27.36
C ILE A 112 -6.65 4.94 27.84
N GLY A 113 -6.57 6.07 27.13
CA GLY A 113 -7.39 7.24 27.40
C GLY A 113 -7.05 8.41 26.50
N VAL A 114 -7.85 9.47 26.61
CA VAL A 114 -7.63 10.76 25.98
C VAL A 114 -7.93 11.90 26.95
N VAL A 115 -7.03 12.85 27.04
CA VAL A 115 -7.24 14.12 27.73
C VAL A 115 -7.68 15.16 26.72
N VAL A 116 -8.78 15.86 26.98
CA VAL A 116 -9.32 16.92 26.15
C VAL A 116 -9.16 18.25 26.87
N ALA A 117 -8.56 19.23 26.20
CA ALA A 117 -8.35 20.57 26.75
C ALA A 117 -8.56 21.67 25.70
N GLU A 118 -8.52 22.92 26.15
CA GLU A 118 -8.70 24.13 25.30
C GLU A 118 -7.58 24.27 24.26
N THR A 119 -6.35 23.90 24.60
CA THR A 119 -5.19 23.90 23.69
C THR A 119 -4.49 22.56 23.67
N PHE A 120 -3.69 22.33 22.63
CA PHE A 120 -2.89 21.13 22.49
C PHE A 120 -1.88 20.97 23.63
N GLU A 121 -1.23 22.08 24.04
CA GLU A 121 -0.24 22.10 25.12
C GLU A 121 -0.89 21.71 26.45
N GLN A 122 -2.06 22.25 26.76
CA GLN A 122 -2.81 21.90 27.98
C GLN A 122 -3.23 20.43 27.99
N ALA A 123 -3.69 19.89 26.83
CA ALA A 123 -4.05 18.49 26.73
C ALA A 123 -2.83 17.57 26.93
N ARG A 124 -1.70 17.93 26.32
CA ARG A 124 -0.44 17.18 26.46
C ARG A 124 0.09 17.21 27.88
N ASP A 125 0.19 18.40 28.48
CA ASP A 125 0.74 18.56 29.82
C ASP A 125 -0.15 17.85 30.88
N ALA A 126 -1.46 17.95 30.75
CA ALA A 126 -2.39 17.22 31.63
C ALA A 126 -2.32 15.70 31.40
N ALA A 127 -2.12 15.21 30.17
CA ALA A 127 -1.94 13.80 29.93
C ALA A 127 -0.67 13.24 30.61
N GLN A 128 0.41 14.03 30.73
CA GLN A 128 1.62 13.66 31.44
C GLN A 128 1.46 13.65 32.97
N MET A 129 0.40 14.28 33.51
CA MET A 129 0.07 14.25 34.94
C MET A 129 -0.71 12.99 35.34
N VAL A 130 -1.23 12.23 34.36
CA VAL A 130 -1.94 10.98 34.63
C VAL A 130 -0.95 9.94 35.15
N ARG A 131 -1.24 9.33 36.28
CA ARG A 131 -0.46 8.22 36.85
C ARG A 131 -1.22 6.93 36.65
N VAL A 132 -0.55 5.92 36.09
CA VAL A 132 -1.13 4.63 35.82
C VAL A 132 -0.33 3.56 36.52
N ASP A 133 -0.99 2.76 37.33
CA ASP A 133 -0.40 1.60 37.98
C ASP A 133 -0.69 0.33 37.14
N TYR A 134 0.35 -0.46 36.94
CA TYR A 134 0.27 -1.66 36.10
C TYR A 134 0.68 -2.91 36.86
N ALA A 135 0.07 -4.04 36.53
CA ALA A 135 0.56 -5.39 36.76
C ALA A 135 1.08 -5.94 35.42
N PRO A 136 2.40 -5.84 35.15
CA PRO A 136 2.99 -6.37 33.92
C PRO A 136 2.86 -7.89 33.83
N ALA A 137 2.68 -8.42 32.62
CA ALA A 137 2.77 -9.84 32.32
C ALA A 137 3.96 -10.11 31.39
N GLU A 138 4.39 -11.37 31.35
CA GLU A 138 5.42 -11.83 30.43
C GLU A 138 4.88 -11.81 28.98
N GLY A 139 5.67 -11.32 28.03
CA GLY A 139 5.31 -11.23 26.62
C GLY A 139 6.42 -11.75 25.71
N ALA A 140 6.05 -12.09 24.48
CA ALA A 140 6.96 -12.49 23.40
C ALA A 140 7.20 -11.31 22.45
N TYR A 141 8.47 -10.92 22.22
CA TYR A 141 8.83 -9.71 21.48
C TYR A 141 9.89 -9.95 20.39
N ASP A 142 10.29 -11.21 20.17
CA ASP A 142 11.36 -11.56 19.22
C ASP A 142 10.95 -12.74 18.35
N LEU A 143 10.78 -12.52 17.05
CA LEU A 143 10.41 -13.55 16.11
C LEU A 143 11.40 -14.73 16.08
N ILE A 144 12.71 -14.46 16.28
CA ILE A 144 13.73 -15.52 16.25
C ILE A 144 13.48 -16.52 17.37
N THR A 145 13.16 -16.04 18.58
CA THR A 145 12.89 -16.90 19.74
C THR A 145 11.51 -17.55 19.68
N ALA A 146 10.52 -16.88 19.06
CA ALA A 146 9.15 -17.39 18.92
C ALA A 146 8.97 -18.33 17.72
N ARG A 147 9.95 -18.45 16.84
CA ARG A 147 9.87 -19.19 15.57
C ARG A 147 9.43 -20.64 15.73
N ASP A 148 9.99 -21.36 16.70
CA ASP A 148 9.74 -22.78 16.85
C ASP A 148 8.33 -23.10 17.42
N ALA A 149 7.67 -22.09 18.01
CA ALA A 149 6.28 -22.16 18.50
C ALA A 149 5.27 -21.62 17.47
N ALA A 150 5.73 -21.15 16.30
CA ALA A 150 4.85 -20.60 15.28
C ALA A 150 3.98 -21.70 14.64
N GLU A 151 2.69 -21.42 14.54
CA GLU A 151 1.71 -22.33 13.97
C GLU A 151 1.62 -22.21 12.44
N GLU A 152 1.34 -23.31 11.76
CA GLU A 152 1.08 -23.31 10.33
C GLU A 152 -0.25 -22.63 10.01
N VAL A 153 -0.27 -21.88 8.91
CA VAL A 153 -1.46 -21.17 8.43
C VAL A 153 -1.75 -21.62 6.99
N ASP A 154 -3.01 -22.00 6.76
CA ASP A 154 -3.45 -22.48 5.43
C ASP A 154 -3.47 -21.39 4.37
N GLN A 155 -3.48 -20.12 4.77
CA GLN A 155 -3.42 -19.00 3.82
C GLN A 155 -2.16 -19.09 2.97
N SER A 156 -2.32 -19.00 1.64
CA SER A 156 -1.22 -19.09 0.66
C SER A 156 -0.41 -20.40 0.70
N ALA A 157 -0.87 -21.42 1.40
CA ALA A 157 -0.26 -22.76 1.36
C ALA A 157 -0.46 -23.38 -0.02
N THR A 158 0.59 -23.99 -0.54
CA THR A 158 0.57 -24.71 -1.83
C THR A 158 1.44 -25.95 -1.73
N ALA A 159 0.92 -27.08 -2.21
CA ALA A 159 1.68 -28.31 -2.40
C ALA A 159 1.30 -28.91 -3.76
N VAL A 160 2.21 -28.84 -4.72
CA VAL A 160 2.02 -29.38 -6.08
C VAL A 160 3.18 -30.31 -6.41
N GLY A 161 2.89 -31.50 -6.91
CA GLY A 161 3.87 -32.53 -7.19
C GLY A 161 4.52 -33.11 -5.93
N ASP A 162 5.76 -33.61 -6.06
CA ASP A 162 6.59 -34.09 -4.96
C ASP A 162 7.81 -33.17 -4.81
N PHE A 163 7.65 -32.13 -3.99
CA PHE A 163 8.73 -31.17 -3.77
C PHE A 163 9.97 -31.82 -3.15
N GLU A 164 9.84 -32.61 -2.09
CA GLU A 164 10.99 -33.16 -1.35
C GLU A 164 11.78 -34.17 -2.21
N GLY A 165 11.08 -35.03 -2.92
CA GLY A 165 11.71 -35.97 -3.84
C GLY A 165 12.42 -35.28 -5.00
N ALA A 166 11.77 -34.29 -5.62
CA ALA A 166 12.34 -33.55 -6.74
C ALA A 166 13.51 -32.64 -6.31
N PHE A 167 13.43 -32.02 -5.12
CA PHE A 167 14.53 -31.23 -4.58
C PHE A 167 15.76 -32.12 -4.28
N THR A 168 15.55 -33.22 -3.59
CA THR A 168 16.63 -34.16 -3.25
C THR A 168 17.33 -34.74 -4.52
N ALA A 169 16.57 -34.99 -5.57
CA ALA A 169 17.09 -35.54 -6.84
C ALA A 169 17.73 -34.44 -7.72
N ALA A 170 17.53 -33.16 -7.44
CA ALA A 170 18.03 -32.07 -8.27
C ALA A 170 19.56 -32.00 -8.23
N PRO A 171 20.24 -31.95 -9.41
CA PRO A 171 21.71 -31.90 -9.48
C PRO A 171 22.29 -30.61 -8.90
N VAL A 172 21.57 -29.51 -9.00
CA VAL A 172 21.97 -28.22 -8.44
C VAL A 172 20.88 -27.75 -7.44
N GLN A 173 21.30 -27.50 -6.22
CA GLN A 173 20.40 -27.19 -5.13
C GLN A 173 20.82 -25.90 -4.42
N LEU A 174 19.84 -25.10 -4.01
CA LEU A 174 19.94 -23.98 -3.09
C LEU A 174 19.00 -24.22 -1.91
N ASP A 175 19.49 -24.09 -0.70
CA ASP A 175 18.72 -24.03 0.54
C ASP A 175 19.27 -22.86 1.36
N ALA A 176 18.51 -21.79 1.49
CA ALA A 176 18.99 -20.58 2.14
C ALA A 176 17.87 -19.88 2.91
N THR A 177 18.28 -19.19 3.99
CA THR A 177 17.38 -18.39 4.83
C THR A 177 17.69 -16.91 4.67
N TYR A 178 16.64 -16.10 4.58
CA TYR A 178 16.65 -14.66 4.40
C TYR A 178 15.80 -14.02 5.48
N THR A 179 16.16 -12.82 5.95
CA THR A 179 15.39 -12.11 6.97
C THR A 179 15.12 -10.67 6.56
N THR A 180 13.92 -10.19 6.92
CA THR A 180 13.54 -8.78 6.82
C THR A 180 13.14 -8.26 8.19
N PRO A 181 13.45 -7.00 8.54
CA PRO A 181 13.09 -6.41 9.83
C PRO A 181 11.63 -5.95 9.87
N ASP A 182 11.17 -5.58 11.07
CA ASP A 182 9.97 -4.76 11.22
C ASP A 182 10.15 -3.39 10.55
N GLN A 183 9.11 -2.88 9.88
CA GLN A 183 9.18 -1.61 9.15
C GLN A 183 7.95 -0.73 9.41
N SER A 184 8.19 0.58 9.57
CA SER A 184 7.13 1.58 9.70
C SER A 184 6.67 2.09 8.33
N HIS A 185 5.39 2.41 8.21
CA HIS A 185 4.84 3.13 7.06
C HIS A 185 5.43 4.54 6.90
N ALA A 186 5.92 5.15 7.97
CA ALA A 186 6.61 6.44 8.04
C ALA A 186 5.95 7.58 7.23
N MET A 187 4.60 7.58 7.11
CA MET A 187 3.88 8.62 6.38
C MET A 187 4.12 10.00 7.02
N MET A 188 4.20 11.06 6.18
CA MET A 188 4.47 12.42 6.66
C MET A 188 3.30 13.01 7.43
N GLU A 189 2.07 12.84 6.97
CA GLU A 189 0.88 13.21 7.72
C GLU A 189 0.65 12.22 8.87
N PRO A 190 0.60 12.65 10.14
CA PRO A 190 0.22 11.78 11.25
C PRO A 190 -1.18 11.21 11.07
N HIS A 191 -1.50 10.14 11.79
CA HIS A 191 -2.89 9.75 12.01
C HIS A 191 -3.57 10.89 12.78
N ALA A 192 -4.59 11.46 12.17
CA ALA A 192 -5.27 12.60 12.74
C ALA A 192 -6.76 12.58 12.41
N SER A 193 -7.57 13.00 13.37
CA SER A 193 -9.01 13.05 13.23
C SER A 193 -9.60 14.26 13.96
N ILE A 194 -10.70 14.79 13.41
CA ILE A 194 -11.58 15.75 14.10
C ILE A 194 -12.96 15.10 14.17
N ALA A 195 -13.54 15.02 15.34
CA ALA A 195 -14.89 14.49 15.53
C ALA A 195 -15.83 15.56 16.07
N ALA A 196 -17.06 15.58 15.58
CA ALA A 196 -18.13 16.46 16.04
C ALA A 196 -19.46 15.69 16.12
N TRP A 197 -20.22 15.95 17.20
CA TRP A 197 -21.55 15.39 17.39
C TRP A 197 -22.62 16.47 17.18
N ASP A 198 -23.67 16.11 16.45
CA ASP A 198 -24.92 16.87 16.37
C ASP A 198 -26.07 15.95 16.78
N GLY A 199 -26.50 16.11 18.04
CA GLY A 199 -27.40 15.12 18.65
C GLY A 199 -26.75 13.75 18.72
N ASP A 200 -27.32 12.80 17.99
CA ASP A 200 -26.83 11.41 17.88
C ASP A 200 -26.10 11.13 16.54
N GLN A 201 -25.90 12.16 15.72
CA GLN A 201 -25.14 12.10 14.47
C GLN A 201 -23.67 12.42 14.73
N LEU A 202 -22.77 11.56 14.23
CA LEU A 202 -21.32 11.74 14.32
C LEU A 202 -20.74 12.10 12.96
N VAL A 203 -20.05 13.22 12.86
CA VAL A 203 -19.23 13.56 11.69
C VAL A 203 -17.77 13.50 12.09
N VAL A 204 -16.96 12.79 11.29
CA VAL A 204 -15.52 12.65 11.52
C VAL A 204 -14.76 13.02 10.24
N TRP A 205 -13.86 13.98 10.35
CA TRP A 205 -12.82 14.24 9.36
C TRP A 205 -11.55 13.48 9.79
N THR A 206 -11.06 12.59 8.95
CA THR A 206 -9.94 11.71 9.30
C THR A 206 -9.07 11.43 8.09
N SER A 207 -7.84 11.06 8.31
CA SER A 207 -6.95 10.55 7.24
C SER A 207 -7.09 9.03 7.11
N ASN A 208 -7.98 8.60 6.22
CA ASN A 208 -8.32 7.18 6.07
C ASN A 208 -8.42 6.74 4.61
N GLN A 209 -7.88 5.56 4.30
CA GLN A 209 -7.79 5.01 2.94
C GLN A 209 -9.08 4.30 2.49
N MET A 210 -9.89 3.77 3.44
CA MET A 210 -11.02 2.87 3.18
C MET A 210 -12.28 3.36 3.90
N ILE A 211 -12.94 4.35 3.35
CA ILE A 211 -14.06 5.07 3.96
C ILE A 211 -15.18 4.11 4.42
N ALA A 212 -15.65 3.24 3.52
CA ALA A 212 -16.76 2.34 3.81
C ALA A 212 -16.46 1.34 4.93
N TRP A 213 -15.22 0.80 4.98
CA TRP A 213 -14.79 -0.14 6.03
C TRP A 213 -14.70 0.57 7.38
N THR A 214 -13.99 1.70 7.39
CA THR A 214 -13.77 2.46 8.62
C THR A 214 -15.08 3.02 9.19
N THR A 215 -16.03 3.45 8.34
CA THR A 215 -17.36 3.88 8.80
C THR A 215 -18.09 2.72 9.50
N GLY A 216 -18.02 1.50 8.95
CA GLY A 216 -18.61 0.31 9.55
C GLY A 216 -17.97 -0.05 10.90
N ASP A 217 -16.65 -0.06 10.95
CA ASP A 217 -15.89 -0.39 12.16
C ASP A 217 -16.04 0.66 13.27
N LEU A 218 -16.10 1.94 12.90
CA LEU A 218 -16.35 3.02 13.86
C LEU A 218 -17.76 2.91 14.47
N ALA A 219 -18.77 2.62 13.66
CA ALA A 219 -20.12 2.39 14.12
C ALA A 219 -20.21 1.20 15.10
N LYS A 220 -19.56 0.06 14.78
CA LYS A 220 -19.45 -1.10 15.66
C LYS A 220 -18.69 -0.77 16.96
N THR A 221 -17.56 -0.06 16.84
CA THR A 221 -16.72 0.30 18.00
C THR A 221 -17.48 1.21 18.97
N LEU A 222 -18.25 2.17 18.46
CA LEU A 222 -19.04 3.09 19.29
C LEU A 222 -20.44 2.56 19.64
N ASN A 223 -20.76 1.33 19.22
CA ASN A 223 -22.03 0.66 19.47
C ASN A 223 -23.23 1.48 18.98
N MET A 224 -23.18 1.99 17.75
CA MET A 224 -24.17 2.87 17.16
C MET A 224 -24.54 2.49 15.72
N PRO A 225 -25.72 2.91 15.20
CA PRO A 225 -26.10 2.66 13.81
C PRO A 225 -25.13 3.32 12.82
N LYS A 226 -24.75 2.58 11.74
CA LYS A 226 -23.82 3.05 10.72
C LYS A 226 -24.28 4.31 10.00
N GLU A 227 -25.57 4.46 9.75
CA GLU A 227 -26.19 5.62 9.09
C GLU A 227 -26.10 6.91 9.92
N LYS A 228 -25.74 6.82 11.18
CA LYS A 228 -25.46 7.98 12.05
C LYS A 228 -24.00 8.41 12.06
N VAL A 229 -23.15 7.72 11.30
CA VAL A 229 -21.74 8.03 11.17
C VAL A 229 -21.45 8.55 9.77
N ARG A 230 -20.95 9.76 9.65
CA ARG A 230 -20.39 10.32 8.42
C ARG A 230 -18.89 10.52 8.56
N LEU A 231 -18.13 9.94 7.63
CA LEU A 231 -16.68 9.98 7.58
C LEU A 231 -16.22 10.73 6.33
N ILE A 232 -15.27 11.66 6.49
CA ILE A 232 -14.79 12.57 5.43
C ILE A 232 -13.28 12.55 5.40
N SER A 233 -12.68 12.22 4.26
CA SER A 233 -11.24 12.11 4.03
C SER A 233 -10.84 12.53 2.62
N PRO A 234 -10.98 13.81 2.24
CA PRO A 234 -10.76 14.26 0.86
C PRO A 234 -9.28 14.26 0.47
N PHE A 235 -8.37 14.49 1.42
CA PHE A 235 -6.92 14.53 1.19
C PHE A 235 -6.20 13.75 2.29
N ILE A 236 -5.21 12.94 1.87
CA ILE A 236 -4.39 12.12 2.76
C ILE A 236 -2.92 12.34 2.43
N GLY A 237 -2.12 12.73 3.43
CA GLY A 237 -0.70 13.00 3.31
C GLY A 237 0.18 11.76 3.43
N GLY A 238 -0.15 10.71 2.66
CA GLY A 238 0.47 9.40 2.70
C GLY A 238 -0.26 8.43 3.63
N GLY A 239 -0.24 7.15 3.26
CA GLY A 239 -0.86 6.09 4.06
C GLY A 239 -0.09 4.78 3.99
N PHE A 240 0.27 4.35 2.79
CA PHE A 240 1.08 3.15 2.51
C PHE A 240 0.52 1.84 3.11
N GLY A 241 -0.76 1.83 3.49
CA GLY A 241 -1.42 0.73 4.22
C GLY A 241 -1.72 1.06 5.68
N GLY A 242 -0.94 1.91 6.35
CA GLY A 242 -1.12 2.26 7.76
C GLY A 242 -2.44 2.97 8.09
N LYS A 243 -3.11 3.54 7.09
CA LYS A 243 -4.40 4.22 7.22
C LYS A 243 -5.56 3.46 6.55
N LEU A 244 -5.41 2.15 6.31
CA LEU A 244 -6.47 1.31 5.73
C LEU A 244 -7.67 1.17 6.66
N PHE A 245 -7.43 0.98 7.95
CA PHE A 245 -8.44 0.63 8.94
C PHE A 245 -8.64 1.74 9.96
N LEU A 246 -9.70 1.62 10.75
CA LEU A 246 -9.96 2.47 11.89
C LEU A 246 -8.76 2.47 12.85
N ARG A 247 -8.36 3.64 13.38
CA ARG A 247 -7.28 3.78 14.36
C ARG A 247 -7.73 4.56 15.59
N SER A 248 -6.90 4.54 16.62
CA SER A 248 -7.24 5.10 17.93
C SER A 248 -7.50 6.62 17.90
N ASP A 249 -6.83 7.38 17.02
CA ASP A 249 -7.07 8.82 16.85
C ASP A 249 -8.54 9.14 16.56
N THR A 250 -9.17 8.35 15.67
CA THR A 250 -10.58 8.51 15.30
C THR A 250 -11.51 8.21 16.47
N VAL A 251 -11.28 7.10 17.18
CA VAL A 251 -12.09 6.68 18.33
C VAL A 251 -11.92 7.67 19.48
N MET A 252 -10.69 8.09 19.79
CA MET A 252 -10.40 9.06 20.85
C MET A 252 -10.99 10.43 20.55
N ALA A 253 -10.96 10.88 19.28
CA ALA A 253 -11.62 12.13 18.88
C ALA A 253 -13.14 12.05 19.09
N ALA A 254 -13.78 10.95 18.70
CA ALA A 254 -15.23 10.76 18.85
C ALA A 254 -15.65 10.69 20.34
N LEU A 255 -14.95 9.94 21.16
CA LEU A 255 -15.20 9.82 22.60
C LEU A 255 -14.93 11.15 23.32
N GLY A 256 -13.81 11.80 22.99
CA GLY A 256 -13.46 13.10 23.55
C GLY A 256 -14.48 14.19 23.19
N ALA A 257 -14.95 14.22 21.94
CA ALA A 257 -15.97 15.18 21.49
C ALA A 257 -17.31 14.98 22.21
N ARG A 258 -17.71 13.72 22.46
CA ARG A 258 -18.90 13.39 23.22
C ARG A 258 -18.80 13.87 24.69
N ALA A 259 -17.66 13.62 25.32
CA ALA A 259 -17.41 14.00 26.70
C ALA A 259 -17.29 15.51 26.89
N ALA A 260 -16.58 16.20 26.00
CA ALA A 260 -16.40 17.66 26.05
C ALA A 260 -17.60 18.46 25.51
N LYS A 261 -18.57 17.80 24.84
CA LYS A 261 -19.74 18.42 24.18
C LYS A 261 -19.36 19.51 23.17
N ARG A 262 -18.25 19.32 22.47
CA ARG A 262 -17.76 20.21 21.40
C ARG A 262 -16.82 19.44 20.50
N PRO A 263 -16.55 19.91 19.27
CA PRO A 263 -15.61 19.19 18.38
C PRO A 263 -14.24 19.00 19.02
N VAL A 264 -13.61 17.86 18.79
CA VAL A 264 -12.27 17.54 19.31
C VAL A 264 -11.36 17.10 18.18
N LYS A 265 -10.15 17.68 18.16
CA LYS A 265 -9.04 17.32 17.29
C LYS A 265 -8.07 16.38 18.02
N VAL A 266 -7.72 15.28 17.42
CA VAL A 266 -6.67 14.36 17.89
C VAL A 266 -5.67 14.12 16.78
N ALA A 267 -4.38 14.24 17.08
CA ALA A 267 -3.29 13.80 16.21
C ALA A 267 -2.32 12.94 17.02
N LEU A 268 -1.97 11.76 16.50
CA LEU A 268 -1.00 10.89 17.15
C LEU A 268 0.41 11.47 16.98
N GLN A 269 1.15 11.56 18.07
CA GLN A 269 2.56 11.89 18.03
C GLN A 269 3.37 10.74 17.44
N ARG A 270 4.55 11.00 16.89
CA ARG A 270 5.37 9.98 16.22
C ARG A 270 5.60 8.72 17.07
N PRO A 271 5.95 8.81 18.36
CA PRO A 271 6.09 7.62 19.21
C PRO A 271 4.80 6.78 19.30
N LEU A 272 3.64 7.45 19.37
CA LEU A 272 2.35 6.78 19.32
C LEU A 272 2.05 6.21 17.92
N MET A 273 2.40 6.90 16.84
CA MET A 273 2.20 6.35 15.49
C MET A 273 2.91 5.03 15.32
N MET A 274 4.16 4.90 15.72
CA MET A 274 4.97 3.71 15.52
C MET A 274 4.65 2.58 16.51
N ASN A 275 4.15 2.90 17.71
CA ASN A 275 3.84 1.92 18.75
C ASN A 275 2.34 1.75 19.05
N ASN A 276 1.44 2.52 18.44
CA ASN A 276 -0.01 2.40 18.63
C ASN A 276 -0.76 2.01 17.34
N THR A 277 -0.13 2.21 16.18
CA THR A 277 -0.75 1.85 14.90
C THR A 277 -0.17 0.52 14.38
N THR A 278 -0.10 0.35 13.08
CA THR A 278 0.41 -0.89 12.47
C THR A 278 1.82 -0.74 11.91
N HIS A 279 2.46 -1.88 11.68
CA HIS A 279 3.76 -1.98 11.04
C HIS A 279 3.78 -3.19 10.08
N ARG A 280 4.75 -3.23 9.15
CA ARG A 280 5.09 -4.46 8.43
C ARG A 280 5.90 -5.34 9.36
N PRO A 281 5.48 -6.59 9.64
CA PRO A 281 6.21 -7.44 10.54
C PRO A 281 7.53 -7.95 9.94
N ALA A 282 8.47 -8.22 10.79
CA ALA A 282 9.68 -8.95 10.44
C ALA A 282 9.34 -10.33 9.86
N THR A 283 10.19 -10.83 8.96
CA THR A 283 10.05 -12.17 8.40
C THR A 283 11.34 -12.97 8.47
N ILE A 284 11.20 -14.29 8.66
CA ILE A 284 12.25 -15.29 8.43
C ILE A 284 11.76 -16.14 7.26
N GLN A 285 12.51 -16.20 6.17
CA GLN A 285 12.10 -16.84 4.92
C GLN A 285 13.13 -17.88 4.51
N ARG A 286 12.72 -19.15 4.39
CA ARG A 286 13.55 -20.23 3.84
C ARG A 286 13.14 -20.52 2.41
N ILE A 287 14.09 -20.43 1.50
CA ILE A 287 13.86 -20.73 0.09
C ILE A 287 14.74 -21.90 -0.33
N ARG A 288 14.11 -22.90 -0.97
CA ARG A 288 14.78 -24.07 -1.52
C ARG A 288 14.47 -24.15 -3.01
N ILE A 289 15.51 -24.21 -3.84
CA ILE A 289 15.39 -24.31 -5.30
C ILE A 289 16.24 -25.50 -5.76
N GLY A 290 15.63 -26.43 -6.51
CA GLY A 290 16.30 -27.48 -7.23
C GLY A 290 16.23 -27.23 -8.73
N ALA A 291 17.35 -27.37 -9.44
CA ALA A 291 17.40 -27.18 -10.89
C ALA A 291 18.24 -28.25 -11.60
N THR A 292 17.98 -28.41 -12.89
CA THR A 292 18.80 -29.15 -13.81
C THR A 292 20.09 -28.38 -14.14
N PRO A 293 21.16 -29.04 -14.66
CA PRO A 293 22.41 -28.35 -15.04
C PRO A 293 22.23 -27.28 -16.14
N ASP A 294 21.20 -27.39 -16.97
CA ASP A 294 20.84 -26.41 -17.99
C ASP A 294 19.95 -25.26 -17.41
N GLY A 295 19.73 -25.24 -16.11
CA GLY A 295 19.11 -24.15 -15.39
C GLY A 295 17.58 -24.21 -15.25
N LYS A 296 16.89 -25.27 -15.62
CA LYS A 296 15.44 -25.39 -15.43
C LYS A 296 15.11 -25.75 -13.99
N ILE A 297 14.27 -24.96 -13.36
CA ILE A 297 13.77 -25.21 -12.00
C ILE A 297 12.84 -26.42 -12.02
N THR A 298 13.21 -27.47 -11.25
CA THR A 298 12.43 -28.70 -11.08
C THR A 298 11.65 -28.72 -9.78
N ALA A 299 12.16 -28.01 -8.76
CA ALA A 299 11.55 -27.89 -7.45
C ALA A 299 11.75 -26.48 -6.88
N ILE A 300 10.72 -25.90 -6.28
CA ILE A 300 10.79 -24.60 -5.60
C ILE A 300 9.93 -24.61 -4.35
N ALA A 301 10.53 -24.25 -3.21
CA ALA A 301 9.79 -24.04 -1.96
C ALA A 301 10.09 -22.70 -1.34
N HIS A 302 9.09 -22.12 -0.69
CA HIS A 302 9.19 -20.90 0.09
C HIS A 302 8.38 -21.03 1.38
N GLU A 303 9.07 -21.08 2.49
CA GLU A 303 8.49 -21.11 3.84
C GLU A 303 8.78 -19.76 4.51
N SER A 304 7.76 -19.15 5.13
CA SER A 304 7.93 -17.85 5.80
C SER A 304 7.29 -17.84 7.17
N TRP A 305 8.01 -17.29 8.14
CA TRP A 305 7.59 -17.02 9.50
C TRP A 305 7.42 -15.51 9.69
N SER A 306 6.37 -15.09 10.34
CA SER A 306 6.13 -13.73 10.82
C SER A 306 5.41 -13.76 12.17
N GLY A 307 5.23 -12.61 12.79
CA GLY A 307 4.55 -12.52 14.08
C GLY A 307 3.46 -11.46 14.08
N ASP A 308 2.43 -11.69 14.92
CA ASP A 308 1.37 -10.72 15.20
C ASP A 308 0.77 -10.96 16.58
N LEU A 309 -0.08 -10.05 17.05
CA LEU A 309 -0.89 -10.20 18.25
C LEU A 309 -1.79 -11.45 18.19
N PRO A 310 -2.25 -11.98 19.33
CA PRO A 310 -3.19 -13.09 19.35
C PRO A 310 -4.43 -12.79 18.50
N GLY A 311 -4.71 -13.65 17.52
CA GLY A 311 -5.82 -13.50 16.58
C GLY A 311 -5.51 -12.62 15.37
N GLY A 312 -4.28 -12.18 15.21
CA GLY A 312 -3.79 -11.50 13.99
C GLY A 312 -3.49 -12.45 12.84
N GLY A 313 -2.81 -11.96 11.80
CA GLY A 313 -2.53 -12.70 10.59
C GLY A 313 -1.04 -12.67 10.16
N PRO A 314 -0.61 -13.61 9.29
CA PRO A 314 0.77 -13.65 8.81
C PRO A 314 1.04 -12.59 7.73
N GLU A 315 2.30 -12.18 7.60
CA GLU A 315 2.79 -11.55 6.37
C GLU A 315 2.86 -12.59 5.25
N THR A 316 2.20 -12.35 4.12
CA THR A 316 2.04 -13.35 3.04
C THR A 316 3.25 -13.43 2.10
N ALA A 317 4.45 -13.41 2.65
CA ALA A 317 5.72 -13.31 1.91
C ALA A 317 6.00 -14.44 0.90
N VAL A 318 5.11 -15.42 0.76
CA VAL A 318 5.23 -16.53 -0.22
C VAL A 318 4.36 -16.34 -1.47
N ASP A 319 3.47 -15.34 -1.50
CA ASP A 319 2.46 -15.18 -2.56
C ASP A 319 3.06 -15.10 -3.97
N GLN A 320 4.14 -14.34 -4.17
CA GLN A 320 4.79 -14.20 -5.46
C GLN A 320 5.46 -15.52 -5.92
N THR A 321 5.95 -16.32 -4.97
CA THR A 321 6.61 -17.60 -5.31
C THR A 321 5.63 -18.60 -5.90
N ARG A 322 4.36 -18.49 -5.60
CA ARG A 322 3.29 -19.31 -6.18
C ARG A 322 3.13 -19.08 -7.69
N LEU A 323 3.47 -17.90 -8.20
CA LEU A 323 3.03 -17.42 -9.52
C LEU A 323 4.19 -16.98 -10.43
N LEU A 324 5.33 -16.55 -9.86
CA LEU A 324 6.33 -15.81 -10.62
C LEU A 324 7.19 -16.67 -11.53
N TYR A 325 7.59 -17.87 -11.10
CA TYR A 325 8.46 -18.75 -11.87
C TYR A 325 7.88 -20.13 -12.07
N ALA A 326 8.29 -20.79 -13.15
CA ALA A 326 7.97 -22.19 -13.41
C ALA A 326 8.59 -23.11 -12.35
N GLY A 327 8.23 -24.38 -12.37
CA GLY A 327 8.69 -25.44 -11.47
C GLY A 327 7.54 -26.38 -11.16
N ALA A 328 7.66 -27.65 -11.59
CA ALA A 328 6.58 -28.62 -11.51
C ALA A 328 6.29 -29.10 -10.07
N ASN A 329 7.28 -29.03 -9.18
CA ASN A 329 7.15 -29.47 -7.79
C ASN A 329 7.31 -28.27 -6.88
N ARG A 330 6.24 -27.90 -6.15
CA ARG A 330 6.14 -26.63 -5.44
C ARG A 330 5.64 -26.82 -4.02
N LEU A 331 6.21 -26.04 -3.10
CA LEU A 331 5.75 -25.95 -1.72
C LEU A 331 5.78 -24.48 -1.26
N THR A 332 4.67 -23.96 -0.79
CA THR A 332 4.66 -22.67 -0.06
C THR A 332 3.95 -22.84 1.27
N GLN A 333 4.50 -22.25 2.34
CA GLN A 333 3.98 -22.38 3.68
C GLN A 333 4.19 -21.09 4.47
N LEU A 334 3.15 -20.65 5.18
CA LEU A 334 3.23 -19.57 6.16
C LEU A 334 3.15 -20.12 7.57
N ARG A 335 3.89 -19.51 8.50
CA ARG A 335 3.81 -19.78 9.94
C ARG A 335 3.70 -18.48 10.71
N LEU A 336 2.78 -18.44 11.65
CA LEU A 336 2.47 -17.29 12.48
C LEU A 336 2.88 -17.54 13.92
N ALA A 337 3.79 -16.71 14.42
CA ALA A 337 4.12 -16.64 15.84
C ALA A 337 3.24 -15.60 16.54
N VAL A 338 2.89 -15.84 17.80
CA VAL A 338 2.29 -14.81 18.65
C VAL A 338 3.39 -13.89 19.15
N LEU A 339 3.28 -12.59 18.84
CA LEU A 339 4.14 -11.54 19.36
C LEU A 339 3.31 -10.43 19.99
N ASP A 340 3.70 -9.99 21.19
CA ASP A 340 3.03 -8.93 21.95
C ASP A 340 3.64 -7.55 21.58
N LEU A 341 3.78 -7.30 20.28
CA LEU A 341 4.17 -6.03 19.68
C LEU A 341 2.92 -5.29 19.14
N PRO A 342 3.02 -4.03 18.71
CA PRO A 342 1.95 -3.38 17.97
C PRO A 342 1.45 -4.26 16.82
N GLU A 343 0.17 -4.12 16.45
CA GLU A 343 -0.48 -4.92 15.40
C GLU A 343 0.34 -4.96 14.10
N ALA A 344 0.65 -6.15 13.62
CA ALA A 344 1.21 -6.35 12.27
C ALA A 344 0.11 -6.19 11.22
N ASN A 345 0.37 -5.46 10.14
CA ASN A 345 -0.62 -5.29 9.09
C ASN A 345 0.01 -4.82 7.77
N ALA A 346 -0.85 -4.71 6.75
CA ALA A 346 -0.46 -4.36 5.39
C ALA A 346 0.36 -3.05 5.31
N MET A 347 1.53 -3.14 4.70
CA MET A 347 2.32 -2.02 4.22
C MET A 347 2.61 -2.24 2.74
N ARG A 348 2.56 -1.20 1.92
CA ARG A 348 2.74 -1.16 0.46
C ARG A 348 3.32 -2.45 -0.14
N ALA A 349 2.54 -3.17 -0.95
CA ALA A 349 2.78 -4.52 -1.46
C ALA A 349 2.97 -5.57 -0.33
N PRO A 350 1.95 -5.78 0.57
CA PRO A 350 2.04 -6.84 1.57
C PRO A 350 2.24 -8.20 0.88
N GLY A 351 3.10 -9.00 1.45
CA GLY A 351 3.53 -10.27 0.89
C GLY A 351 4.62 -10.14 -0.17
N GLU A 352 4.35 -9.51 -1.30
CA GLU A 352 5.29 -9.47 -2.43
C GLU A 352 6.52 -8.59 -2.16
N ALA A 353 6.40 -7.50 -1.41
CA ALA A 353 7.58 -6.66 -1.12
C ALA A 353 8.62 -7.42 -0.30
N PRO A 354 8.31 -7.96 0.91
CA PRO A 354 9.29 -8.73 1.67
C PRO A 354 9.63 -10.07 1.01
N GLY A 355 8.66 -10.72 0.37
CA GLY A 355 8.88 -12.01 -0.27
C GLY A 355 9.83 -11.96 -1.46
N LEU A 356 9.76 -10.92 -2.28
CA LEU A 356 10.70 -10.74 -3.39
C LEU A 356 12.10 -10.31 -2.91
N MET A 357 12.21 -9.69 -1.72
CA MET A 357 13.52 -9.42 -1.12
C MET A 357 14.30 -10.73 -0.88
N ALA A 358 13.62 -11.82 -0.55
CA ALA A 358 14.23 -13.14 -0.40
C ALA A 358 14.31 -13.89 -1.74
N LEU A 359 13.18 -14.05 -2.46
CA LEU A 359 13.12 -14.87 -3.66
C LEU A 359 14.11 -14.42 -4.74
N GLU A 360 14.23 -13.13 -4.97
CA GLU A 360 15.06 -12.58 -6.03
C GLU A 360 16.57 -12.60 -5.70
N ILE A 361 16.94 -12.67 -4.40
CA ILE A 361 18.32 -13.02 -4.03
C ILE A 361 18.55 -14.51 -4.29
N ALA A 362 17.61 -15.38 -3.90
CA ALA A 362 17.72 -16.83 -4.14
C ALA A 362 17.84 -17.17 -5.63
N MET A 363 17.12 -16.46 -6.49
CA MET A 363 17.24 -16.62 -7.95
C MET A 363 18.62 -16.20 -8.47
N ASP A 364 19.20 -15.13 -7.93
CA ASP A 364 20.55 -14.68 -8.28
C ASP A 364 21.63 -15.67 -7.78
N GLU A 365 21.49 -16.20 -6.57
CA GLU A 365 22.37 -17.21 -6.01
C GLU A 365 22.31 -18.54 -6.80
N MET A 366 21.12 -18.91 -7.26
CA MET A 366 20.96 -20.12 -8.07
C MET A 366 21.58 -19.94 -9.47
N ALA A 367 21.41 -18.77 -10.10
CA ALA A 367 22.07 -18.44 -11.35
C ALA A 367 23.61 -18.51 -11.21
N GLU A 368 24.16 -18.00 -10.10
CA GLU A 368 25.60 -18.09 -9.80
C GLU A 368 26.06 -19.55 -9.67
N LYS A 369 25.34 -20.39 -8.91
CA LYS A 369 25.67 -21.84 -8.77
C LYS A 369 25.69 -22.57 -10.11
N LEU A 370 24.86 -22.15 -11.05
CA LEU A 370 24.75 -22.68 -12.40
C LEU A 370 25.78 -22.08 -13.36
N GLY A 371 26.49 -21.01 -12.97
CA GLY A 371 27.34 -20.23 -13.87
C GLY A 371 26.56 -19.55 -14.99
N MET A 372 25.28 -19.24 -14.77
CA MET A 372 24.36 -18.66 -15.73
C MET A 372 24.16 -17.17 -15.48
N ASP A 373 23.89 -16.40 -16.53
CA ASP A 373 23.51 -14.99 -16.39
C ASP A 373 22.20 -14.87 -15.61
N PRO A 374 22.10 -13.98 -14.59
CA PRO A 374 20.90 -13.81 -13.79
C PRO A 374 19.65 -13.39 -14.58
N VAL A 375 19.78 -12.64 -15.67
CA VAL A 375 18.65 -12.28 -16.54
C VAL A 375 18.20 -13.49 -17.33
N GLU A 376 19.14 -14.23 -17.95
CA GLU A 376 18.84 -15.44 -18.73
C GLU A 376 18.20 -16.53 -17.86
N PHE A 377 18.67 -16.70 -16.61
CA PHE A 377 18.07 -17.67 -15.68
C PHE A 377 16.60 -17.37 -15.39
N ARG A 378 16.24 -16.09 -15.22
CA ARG A 378 14.85 -15.65 -15.01
C ARG A 378 14.00 -15.86 -16.26
N ILE A 379 14.52 -15.54 -17.44
CA ILE A 379 13.83 -15.75 -18.72
C ILE A 379 13.59 -17.23 -18.97
N LEU A 380 14.59 -18.09 -18.73
CA LEU A 380 14.47 -19.55 -18.92
C LEU A 380 13.35 -20.16 -18.07
N ASN A 381 13.11 -19.60 -16.88
CA ASN A 381 12.13 -20.10 -15.92
C ASN A 381 10.81 -19.28 -15.92
N ASP A 382 10.54 -18.53 -16.98
CA ASP A 382 9.25 -17.87 -17.17
C ASP A 382 8.11 -18.88 -17.41
N THR A 383 6.88 -18.50 -17.13
CA THR A 383 5.67 -19.29 -17.36
C THR A 383 4.54 -18.42 -17.86
N GLN A 384 3.72 -18.91 -18.79
CA GLN A 384 2.58 -18.16 -19.33
C GLN A 384 1.23 -18.55 -18.68
N VAL A 385 1.27 -19.53 -17.79
CA VAL A 385 0.11 -20.02 -17.04
C VAL A 385 0.40 -20.00 -15.54
N ASP A 386 -0.64 -20.02 -14.72
CA ASP A 386 -0.52 -20.22 -13.28
C ASP A 386 0.17 -21.58 -13.00
N PRO A 387 1.33 -21.60 -12.35
CA PRO A 387 2.04 -22.87 -12.11
C PRO A 387 1.29 -23.85 -11.19
N ASN A 388 0.27 -23.38 -10.46
CA ASN A 388 -0.57 -24.22 -9.59
C ASN A 388 -1.84 -24.69 -10.29
N ASP A 389 -2.22 -24.04 -11.40
CA ASP A 389 -3.41 -24.33 -12.21
C ASP A 389 -3.08 -24.05 -13.69
N PRO A 390 -2.51 -25.01 -14.42
CA PRO A 390 -2.10 -24.81 -15.82
C PRO A 390 -3.24 -24.45 -16.78
N ASP A 391 -4.51 -24.70 -16.41
CA ASP A 391 -5.69 -24.31 -17.18
C ASP A 391 -6.06 -22.84 -16.99
N ARG A 392 -5.37 -22.12 -16.09
CA ARG A 392 -5.56 -20.71 -15.79
C ARG A 392 -4.42 -19.86 -16.35
N PRO A 393 -4.51 -19.35 -17.60
CA PRO A 393 -3.48 -18.51 -18.19
C PRO A 393 -3.44 -17.13 -17.50
N PHE A 394 -2.29 -16.46 -17.58
CA PHE A 394 -2.22 -15.04 -17.25
C PHE A 394 -3.04 -14.22 -18.26
N SER A 395 -3.76 -13.20 -17.78
CA SER A 395 -4.49 -12.28 -18.67
C SER A 395 -3.54 -11.56 -19.63
N GLN A 396 -2.38 -11.14 -19.12
CA GLN A 396 -1.20 -10.67 -19.86
C GLN A 396 0.03 -10.91 -18.99
N ARG A 397 1.16 -11.32 -19.61
CA ARG A 397 2.43 -11.51 -18.93
C ARG A 397 3.59 -11.05 -19.82
N GLN A 398 4.22 -9.96 -19.43
CA GLN A 398 5.29 -9.31 -20.18
C GLN A 398 6.62 -9.28 -19.38
N LEU A 399 6.82 -10.23 -18.45
CA LEU A 399 8.03 -10.27 -17.62
C LEU A 399 9.30 -10.36 -18.47
N VAL A 400 9.31 -11.26 -19.45
CA VAL A 400 10.46 -11.45 -20.35
C VAL A 400 10.79 -10.16 -21.10
N THR A 401 9.78 -9.46 -21.63
CA THR A 401 9.95 -8.17 -22.30
C THR A 401 10.52 -7.11 -21.35
N CYS A 402 10.05 -7.07 -20.09
CA CYS A 402 10.58 -6.16 -19.07
C CYS A 402 12.06 -6.42 -18.78
N LEU A 403 12.45 -7.70 -18.64
CA LEU A 403 13.83 -8.11 -18.40
C LEU A 403 14.74 -7.77 -19.59
N GLN A 404 14.32 -8.08 -20.80
CA GLN A 404 15.11 -7.85 -22.02
C GLN A 404 15.30 -6.34 -22.30
N LEU A 405 14.20 -5.56 -22.29
CA LEU A 405 14.26 -4.12 -22.49
C LEU A 405 15.05 -3.43 -21.37
N GLY A 406 14.87 -3.86 -20.14
CA GLY A 406 15.60 -3.35 -19.00
C GLY A 406 17.09 -3.62 -19.08
N ALA A 407 17.49 -4.84 -19.46
CA ALA A 407 18.89 -5.23 -19.65
C ALA A 407 19.56 -4.39 -20.77
N GLU A 408 18.87 -4.20 -21.89
CA GLU A 408 19.35 -3.37 -23.00
C GLU A 408 19.51 -1.90 -22.55
N ARG A 409 18.46 -1.32 -21.98
CA ARG A 409 18.41 0.11 -21.60
C ARG A 409 19.38 0.45 -20.49
N PHE A 410 19.58 -0.45 -19.53
CA PHE A 410 20.50 -0.26 -18.41
C PHE A 410 21.96 -0.54 -18.77
N GLY A 411 22.24 -1.20 -19.90
CA GLY A 411 23.58 -1.61 -20.31
C GLY A 411 24.09 -2.84 -19.56
N TRP A 412 23.23 -3.83 -19.33
CA TRP A 412 23.53 -5.08 -18.61
C TRP A 412 24.76 -5.81 -19.15
N SER A 413 24.98 -5.76 -20.47
CA SER A 413 26.15 -6.37 -21.13
C SER A 413 27.50 -5.81 -20.65
N GLN A 414 27.53 -4.65 -20.00
CA GLN A 414 28.73 -4.05 -19.40
C GLN A 414 28.98 -4.52 -17.97
N ARG A 415 28.04 -5.29 -17.38
CA ARG A 415 28.21 -5.86 -16.06
C ARG A 415 29.36 -6.85 -16.04
N ASN A 416 30.27 -6.71 -15.07
CA ASN A 416 31.26 -7.74 -14.82
C ASN A 416 30.58 -8.93 -14.14
N ALA A 417 30.60 -10.12 -14.76
CA ALA A 417 29.99 -11.31 -14.18
C ALA A 417 30.70 -11.79 -12.91
N ALA A 418 32.01 -11.52 -12.76
CA ALA A 418 32.77 -11.87 -11.58
C ALA A 418 32.57 -10.83 -10.46
N PRO A 419 31.99 -11.22 -9.29
CA PRO A 419 31.76 -10.29 -8.18
C PRO A 419 33.06 -9.74 -7.60
N GLY A 420 33.02 -8.50 -7.09
CA GLY A 420 34.15 -7.85 -6.41
C GLY A 420 35.28 -7.40 -7.36
N ARG A 421 35.04 -7.36 -8.67
CA ARG A 421 36.11 -7.07 -9.66
C ARG A 421 35.99 -5.70 -10.30
N SER A 422 34.89 -5.01 -10.18
CA SER A 422 34.68 -3.68 -10.78
C SER A 422 34.95 -2.58 -9.79
N ARG A 423 35.77 -1.58 -10.17
CA ARG A 423 36.17 -0.46 -9.31
C ARG A 423 36.11 0.87 -10.06
N ALA A 424 35.81 1.93 -9.31
CA ALA A 424 35.95 3.33 -9.72
C ALA A 424 36.60 4.10 -8.56
N GLY A 425 37.94 4.16 -8.56
CA GLY A 425 38.72 4.63 -7.42
C GLY A 425 38.54 3.72 -6.20
N ARG A 426 38.15 4.29 -5.05
CA ARG A 426 37.89 3.54 -3.80
C ARG A 426 36.53 2.81 -3.82
N TRP A 427 35.67 3.09 -4.79
CA TRP A 427 34.35 2.52 -4.88
C TRP A 427 34.35 1.17 -5.64
N LEU A 428 33.91 0.13 -4.97
CA LEU A 428 33.52 -1.12 -5.61
C LEU A 428 32.17 -0.89 -6.31
N THR A 429 32.03 -1.27 -7.57
CA THR A 429 30.80 -1.02 -8.34
C THR A 429 30.15 -2.32 -8.75
N GLY A 430 28.82 -2.36 -8.71
CA GLY A 430 28.08 -3.55 -9.09
C GLY A 430 26.72 -3.21 -9.67
N ILE A 431 26.23 -4.11 -10.54
CA ILE A 431 24.91 -4.03 -11.15
C ILE A 431 24.12 -5.27 -10.76
N GLY A 432 22.90 -5.07 -10.24
CA GLY A 432 21.96 -6.13 -9.87
C GLY A 432 20.64 -6.01 -10.63
N VAL A 433 19.97 -7.13 -10.74
CA VAL A 433 18.63 -7.25 -11.35
C VAL A 433 17.70 -8.02 -10.41
N ALA A 434 16.41 -7.68 -10.49
CA ALA A 434 15.32 -8.46 -9.90
C ALA A 434 14.06 -8.36 -10.75
N SER A 435 13.27 -9.42 -10.78
CA SER A 435 11.91 -9.36 -11.32
C SER A 435 10.99 -8.63 -10.34
N ALA A 436 9.97 -7.99 -10.88
CA ALA A 436 8.88 -7.41 -10.12
C ALA A 436 7.57 -8.14 -10.43
N PHE A 437 6.78 -8.35 -9.40
CA PHE A 437 5.49 -9.01 -9.49
C PHE A 437 4.53 -8.44 -8.46
N ARG A 438 3.28 -8.22 -8.86
CA ARG A 438 2.19 -7.91 -7.94
C ARG A 438 0.87 -8.44 -8.51
N ASN A 439 0.05 -9.08 -7.67
CA ASN A 439 -1.30 -9.43 -8.07
C ASN A 439 -2.11 -8.18 -8.43
N ASN A 440 -2.87 -8.25 -9.53
CA ASN A 440 -3.81 -7.19 -9.91
C ASN A 440 -5.19 -7.52 -9.33
N LEU A 441 -5.42 -7.08 -8.10
CA LEU A 441 -6.72 -7.18 -7.47
C LEU A 441 -7.69 -6.17 -8.09
N VAL A 442 -8.97 -6.53 -8.16
CA VAL A 442 -10.06 -5.67 -8.61
C VAL A 442 -11.17 -5.66 -7.57
N MET A 443 -11.80 -4.52 -7.37
CA MET A 443 -12.86 -4.34 -6.38
C MET A 443 -14.06 -3.64 -6.98
N LYS A 444 -15.25 -4.07 -6.58
CA LYS A 444 -16.51 -3.40 -6.87
C LYS A 444 -16.40 -1.92 -6.56
N SER A 445 -16.85 -1.06 -7.49
CA SER A 445 -16.73 0.39 -7.37
C SER A 445 -17.92 1.12 -7.95
N GLY A 446 -18.46 2.07 -7.19
CA GLY A 446 -19.54 2.93 -7.57
C GLY A 446 -19.12 4.38 -7.76
N ALA A 447 -19.89 5.10 -8.56
CA ALA A 447 -19.80 6.54 -8.72
C ALA A 447 -21.17 7.15 -9.03
N ARG A 448 -21.35 8.41 -8.61
CA ARG A 448 -22.43 9.30 -9.03
C ARG A 448 -21.86 10.32 -10.00
N VAL A 449 -22.49 10.48 -11.16
CA VAL A 449 -22.11 11.48 -12.15
C VAL A 449 -23.28 12.43 -12.40
N ARG A 450 -22.99 13.74 -12.35
CA ARG A 450 -23.94 14.81 -12.58
C ARG A 450 -23.54 15.61 -13.81
N LEU A 451 -24.48 15.88 -14.69
CA LEU A 451 -24.36 16.85 -15.79
C LEU A 451 -25.27 18.03 -15.46
N ASP A 452 -24.71 19.23 -15.28
CA ASP A 452 -25.48 20.40 -14.93
C ASP A 452 -25.94 21.21 -16.16
N SER A 453 -26.76 22.26 -15.93
CA SER A 453 -27.30 23.11 -16.98
C SER A 453 -26.26 23.93 -17.75
N ARG A 454 -24.99 23.96 -17.29
CA ARG A 454 -23.87 24.60 -17.99
C ARG A 454 -23.07 23.60 -18.84
N GLY A 455 -23.45 22.32 -18.79
CA GLY A 455 -22.70 21.23 -19.45
C GLY A 455 -21.47 20.80 -18.69
N GLU A 456 -21.38 21.12 -17.41
CA GLU A 456 -20.28 20.70 -16.53
C GLU A 456 -20.59 19.37 -15.85
N VAL A 457 -19.54 18.55 -15.67
CA VAL A 457 -19.65 17.20 -15.13
C VAL A 457 -19.09 17.17 -13.71
N THR A 458 -19.86 16.68 -12.75
CA THR A 458 -19.39 16.42 -11.38
C THR A 458 -19.39 14.91 -11.13
N VAL A 459 -18.26 14.39 -10.64
CA VAL A 459 -18.10 12.99 -10.20
C VAL A 459 -17.97 12.94 -8.69
N GLU A 460 -18.79 12.09 -8.03
CA GLU A 460 -18.78 11.86 -6.59
C GLU A 460 -18.57 10.36 -6.31
N THR A 461 -17.62 10.03 -5.46
CA THR A 461 -17.34 8.66 -5.02
C THR A 461 -16.58 8.67 -3.69
N ASP A 462 -16.75 7.65 -2.83
CA ASP A 462 -16.02 7.57 -1.56
C ASP A 462 -14.55 7.16 -1.72
N MET A 463 -14.06 7.03 -2.97
CA MET A 463 -12.63 6.84 -3.27
C MET A 463 -11.79 7.90 -2.56
N THR A 464 -10.58 7.54 -2.16
CA THR A 464 -9.63 8.45 -1.51
C THR A 464 -8.39 8.69 -2.39
N ASP A 465 -7.65 9.78 -2.14
CA ASP A 465 -6.36 10.08 -2.75
C ASP A 465 -5.27 10.15 -1.67
N ILE A 466 -4.38 9.17 -1.66
CA ILE A 466 -3.24 9.09 -0.73
C ILE A 466 -1.94 9.66 -1.31
N GLY A 467 -2.05 10.50 -2.33
CA GLY A 467 -0.93 10.99 -3.13
C GLY A 467 -0.78 10.29 -4.49
N THR A 468 -1.74 9.43 -4.84
CA THR A 468 -1.73 8.61 -6.06
C THR A 468 -2.18 9.38 -7.32
N GLY A 469 -2.92 10.50 -7.17
CA GLY A 469 -3.48 11.26 -8.29
C GLY A 469 -4.86 10.78 -8.71
N SER A 470 -5.63 10.18 -7.79
CA SER A 470 -6.99 9.68 -8.04
C SER A 470 -7.92 10.76 -8.58
N TYR A 471 -7.85 11.99 -8.05
CA TYR A 471 -8.60 13.13 -8.58
C TYR A 471 -8.41 13.30 -10.09
N THR A 472 -7.15 13.23 -10.54
CA THR A 472 -6.79 13.50 -11.94
C THR A 472 -7.26 12.39 -12.87
N ILE A 473 -7.00 11.13 -12.55
CA ILE A 473 -7.39 10.00 -13.42
C ILE A 473 -8.92 9.80 -13.48
N ILE A 474 -9.63 10.11 -12.40
CA ILE A 474 -11.09 10.11 -12.37
C ILE A 474 -11.64 11.24 -13.26
N ALA A 475 -11.06 12.44 -13.17
CA ALA A 475 -11.43 13.54 -14.05
C ALA A 475 -11.13 13.23 -15.53
N GLN A 476 -9.96 12.63 -15.82
CA GLN A 476 -9.62 12.21 -17.19
C GLN A 476 -10.62 11.17 -17.73
N THR A 477 -11.02 10.21 -16.90
CA THR A 477 -12.02 9.20 -17.28
C THR A 477 -13.36 9.84 -17.62
N ALA A 478 -13.86 10.73 -16.78
CA ALA A 478 -15.13 11.42 -17.03
C ALA A 478 -15.05 12.36 -18.24
N ALA A 479 -13.96 13.11 -18.39
CA ALA A 479 -13.72 13.99 -19.53
C ALA A 479 -13.70 13.22 -20.86
N GLU A 480 -12.98 12.09 -20.93
CA GLU A 480 -12.93 11.22 -22.10
C GLU A 480 -14.33 10.67 -22.43
N MET A 481 -15.02 10.14 -21.43
CA MET A 481 -16.33 9.52 -21.61
C MET A 481 -17.38 10.53 -22.07
N MET A 482 -17.37 11.75 -21.53
CA MET A 482 -18.36 12.78 -21.84
C MET A 482 -17.97 13.71 -22.99
N GLY A 483 -16.74 13.55 -23.53
CA GLY A 483 -16.24 14.37 -24.62
C GLY A 483 -16.08 15.85 -24.25
N VAL A 484 -15.69 16.14 -23.00
CA VAL A 484 -15.45 17.49 -22.48
C VAL A 484 -13.99 17.71 -22.11
N THR A 485 -13.61 18.97 -21.91
CA THR A 485 -12.27 19.32 -21.42
C THR A 485 -12.17 19.17 -19.89
N MET A 486 -10.94 19.03 -19.36
CA MET A 486 -10.69 18.79 -17.94
C MET A 486 -11.24 19.89 -17.02
N ASP A 487 -11.27 21.13 -17.46
CA ASP A 487 -11.82 22.28 -16.72
C ASP A 487 -13.35 22.21 -16.54
N LYS A 488 -14.04 21.37 -17.32
CA LYS A 488 -15.47 21.10 -17.21
C LYS A 488 -15.78 19.94 -16.26
N VAL A 489 -14.78 19.34 -15.64
CA VAL A 489 -14.97 18.20 -14.72
C VAL A 489 -14.56 18.57 -13.30
N THR A 490 -15.49 18.42 -12.36
CA THR A 490 -15.26 18.53 -10.92
C THR A 490 -15.29 17.13 -10.29
N VAL A 491 -14.32 16.80 -9.47
CA VAL A 491 -14.24 15.52 -8.75
C VAL A 491 -14.34 15.77 -7.25
N ARG A 492 -15.20 15.01 -6.58
CA ARG A 492 -15.37 15.01 -5.12
C ARG A 492 -15.12 13.58 -4.60
N LEU A 493 -14.18 13.47 -3.67
CA LEU A 493 -13.74 12.19 -3.12
C LEU A 493 -13.86 12.16 -1.60
N GLY A 494 -13.83 10.94 -1.05
CA GLY A 494 -13.57 10.69 0.36
C GLY A 494 -14.69 11.07 1.32
N ASP A 495 -15.95 10.92 0.94
CA ASP A 495 -17.10 11.16 1.81
C ASP A 495 -18.00 9.93 1.83
N SER A 496 -18.34 9.42 3.01
CA SER A 496 -19.19 8.24 3.18
C SER A 496 -20.64 8.42 2.70
N SER A 497 -21.06 9.66 2.35
CA SER A 497 -22.34 9.95 1.71
C SER A 497 -22.33 9.74 0.19
N PHE A 498 -21.19 9.49 -0.41
CA PHE A 498 -21.03 9.20 -1.83
C PHE A 498 -21.12 7.69 -2.09
N PRO A 499 -21.34 7.28 -3.35
CA PRO A 499 -21.34 5.85 -3.70
C PRO A 499 -20.03 5.16 -3.30
N ILE A 500 -20.17 3.92 -2.78
CA ILE A 500 -19.03 3.12 -2.32
C ILE A 500 -18.14 2.72 -3.51
N SER A 501 -16.85 3.01 -3.37
CA SER A 501 -15.79 2.66 -4.31
C SER A 501 -14.76 1.72 -3.68
N ALA A 502 -13.73 1.40 -4.45
CA ALA A 502 -12.67 0.48 -4.04
C ALA A 502 -11.83 0.97 -2.85
N GLY A 503 -11.76 2.30 -2.62
CA GLY A 503 -10.79 2.89 -1.71
C GLY A 503 -9.35 2.80 -2.22
N SER A 504 -8.39 3.24 -1.40
CA SER A 504 -6.96 3.28 -1.76
C SER A 504 -6.17 2.20 -1.02
N GLY A 505 -5.92 1.06 -1.66
CA GLY A 505 -5.13 -0.04 -1.12
C GLY A 505 -4.79 -1.05 -2.20
N GLY A 506 -3.93 -2.05 -1.92
CA GLY A 506 -3.66 -3.24 -2.74
C GLY A 506 -3.45 -3.00 -4.24
N GLN A 507 -3.02 -1.82 -4.63
CA GLN A 507 -2.95 -1.25 -5.99
C GLN A 507 -4.25 -1.34 -6.84
N TRP A 508 -5.38 -1.72 -6.26
CA TRP A 508 -6.66 -1.83 -6.97
C TRP A 508 -7.36 -0.49 -7.23
N GLY A 509 -6.99 0.58 -6.46
CA GLY A 509 -7.75 1.83 -6.41
C GLY A 509 -7.93 2.51 -7.77
N ALA A 510 -6.85 2.69 -8.54
CA ALA A 510 -6.90 3.37 -9.84
C ALA A 510 -7.79 2.62 -10.84
N ASN A 511 -7.51 1.34 -11.06
CA ASN A 511 -8.24 0.51 -12.00
C ASN A 511 -9.73 0.41 -11.65
N SER A 512 -10.03 0.08 -10.38
CA SER A 512 -11.41 -0.17 -9.95
C SER A 512 -12.26 1.11 -9.87
N SER A 513 -11.70 2.21 -9.32
CA SER A 513 -12.47 3.47 -9.20
C SER A 513 -12.79 4.08 -10.56
N THR A 514 -11.82 4.08 -11.49
CA THR A 514 -12.05 4.59 -12.84
C THR A 514 -13.03 3.71 -13.62
N ALA A 515 -13.04 2.40 -13.39
CA ALA A 515 -14.04 1.50 -13.95
C ALA A 515 -15.45 1.77 -13.40
N GLY A 516 -15.59 2.13 -12.12
CA GLY A 516 -16.86 2.59 -11.54
C GLY A 516 -17.36 3.89 -12.16
N VAL A 517 -16.43 4.86 -12.36
CA VAL A 517 -16.74 6.12 -13.06
C VAL A 517 -17.12 5.86 -14.52
N TYR A 518 -16.44 4.95 -15.21
CA TYR A 518 -16.80 4.51 -16.55
C TYR A 518 -18.25 4.01 -16.59
N ALA A 519 -18.64 3.11 -15.67
CA ALA A 519 -19.99 2.56 -15.61
C ALA A 519 -21.06 3.67 -15.43
N ALA A 520 -20.81 4.59 -14.49
CA ALA A 520 -21.71 5.73 -14.27
C ALA A 520 -21.79 6.66 -15.48
N CYS A 521 -20.67 6.91 -16.19
CA CYS A 521 -20.65 7.70 -17.41
C CYS A 521 -21.38 7.00 -18.56
N VAL A 522 -21.29 5.68 -18.72
CA VAL A 522 -22.11 4.93 -19.71
C VAL A 522 -23.58 5.18 -19.46
N LYS A 523 -24.03 5.03 -18.20
CA LYS A 523 -25.42 5.29 -17.82
C LYS A 523 -25.84 6.76 -18.05
N LEU A 524 -24.94 7.72 -17.83
CA LEU A 524 -25.20 9.13 -18.13
C LEU A 524 -25.36 9.37 -19.64
N ARG A 525 -24.51 8.79 -20.47
CA ARG A 525 -24.59 8.85 -21.93
C ARG A 525 -25.91 8.29 -22.44
N GLU A 526 -26.35 7.15 -21.90
CA GLU A 526 -27.64 6.54 -22.19
C GLU A 526 -28.82 7.46 -21.82
N ALA A 527 -28.77 8.06 -20.61
CA ALA A 527 -29.79 8.97 -20.14
C ALA A 527 -29.88 10.25 -21.00
N VAL A 528 -28.74 10.81 -21.42
CA VAL A 528 -28.68 11.95 -22.35
C VAL A 528 -29.25 11.58 -23.72
N ALA A 529 -28.84 10.45 -24.29
CA ALA A 529 -29.33 9.98 -25.58
C ALA A 529 -30.85 9.75 -25.55
N GLN A 530 -31.35 9.08 -24.53
CA GLN A 530 -32.78 8.83 -24.34
C GLN A 530 -33.59 10.13 -24.25
N LYS A 531 -33.11 11.11 -23.46
CA LYS A 531 -33.78 12.42 -23.32
C LYS A 531 -33.88 13.17 -24.63
N LEU A 532 -32.91 13.00 -25.54
CA LEU A 532 -32.88 13.62 -26.87
C LEU A 532 -33.57 12.80 -27.96
N GLY A 533 -34.02 11.59 -27.65
CA GLY A 533 -34.55 10.64 -28.64
C GLY A 533 -33.49 10.16 -29.63
N PHE A 534 -32.23 10.04 -29.17
CA PHE A 534 -31.13 9.48 -29.94
C PHE A 534 -30.98 7.97 -29.62
N ASN A 535 -30.48 7.22 -30.61
CA ASN A 535 -30.01 5.86 -30.33
C ASN A 535 -28.70 5.94 -29.53
N SER A 536 -28.66 5.37 -28.35
CA SER A 536 -27.48 5.40 -27.46
C SER A 536 -26.24 4.75 -28.09
N ALA A 537 -26.44 3.72 -28.95
CA ALA A 537 -25.33 3.05 -29.63
C ALA A 537 -24.64 3.95 -30.67
N ASP A 538 -25.37 4.89 -31.28
CA ASP A 538 -24.85 5.77 -32.32
C ASP A 538 -24.51 7.17 -31.81
N ALA A 539 -24.79 7.44 -30.53
CA ALA A 539 -24.55 8.75 -29.92
C ALA A 539 -23.06 9.00 -29.67
N VAL A 540 -22.49 9.99 -30.33
CA VAL A 540 -21.08 10.41 -30.18
C VAL A 540 -21.01 11.64 -29.30
N PHE A 541 -20.23 11.55 -28.23
CA PHE A 541 -19.95 12.63 -27.27
C PHE A 541 -18.57 13.22 -27.58
N ALA A 542 -18.53 14.47 -28.02
CA ALA A 542 -17.25 15.14 -28.38
C ALA A 542 -17.41 16.65 -28.36
N GLY A 543 -16.40 17.39 -27.89
CA GLY A 543 -16.37 18.84 -27.90
C GLY A 543 -17.49 19.53 -27.13
N GLY A 544 -18.00 18.88 -26.07
CA GLY A 544 -19.11 19.38 -25.25
C GLY A 544 -20.48 19.22 -25.90
N GLU A 545 -20.60 18.39 -26.94
CA GLU A 545 -21.83 18.09 -27.69
C GLU A 545 -22.08 16.60 -27.72
N VAL A 546 -23.34 16.24 -27.92
CA VAL A 546 -23.78 14.89 -28.31
C VAL A 546 -24.35 14.93 -29.71
N ARG A 547 -23.93 14.01 -30.58
CA ARG A 547 -24.33 13.92 -31.98
C ARG A 547 -24.91 12.56 -32.31
N SER A 548 -25.97 12.55 -33.11
CA SER A 548 -26.54 11.33 -33.69
C SER A 548 -27.09 11.65 -35.09
N GLY A 549 -26.50 11.01 -36.12
CA GLY A 549 -26.76 11.36 -37.50
C GLY A 549 -26.42 12.83 -37.80
N ASN A 550 -27.36 13.58 -38.33
CA ASN A 550 -27.19 15.01 -38.65
C ASN A 550 -27.58 15.96 -37.51
N ARG A 551 -27.97 15.44 -36.34
CA ARG A 551 -28.36 16.25 -35.19
C ARG A 551 -27.17 16.41 -34.23
N SER A 552 -26.93 17.65 -33.79
CA SER A 552 -25.97 17.97 -32.72
C SER A 552 -26.66 18.82 -31.66
N VAL A 553 -26.40 18.51 -30.38
CA VAL A 553 -26.97 19.22 -29.24
C VAL A 553 -25.87 19.40 -28.22
N THR A 554 -25.71 20.61 -27.65
CA THR A 554 -24.73 20.83 -26.57
C THR A 554 -25.12 20.06 -25.31
N LEU A 555 -24.14 19.65 -24.49
CA LEU A 555 -24.42 18.97 -23.24
C LEU A 555 -25.25 19.84 -22.29
N ALA A 556 -25.05 21.17 -22.29
CA ALA A 556 -25.86 22.11 -21.53
C ALA A 556 -27.35 22.06 -21.95
N GLN A 557 -27.65 22.07 -23.26
CA GLN A 557 -29.01 21.94 -23.76
C GLN A 557 -29.60 20.55 -23.45
N ALA A 558 -28.81 19.51 -23.58
CA ALA A 558 -29.22 18.14 -23.25
C ALA A 558 -29.55 17.98 -21.75
N ALA A 559 -28.76 18.59 -20.88
CA ALA A 559 -29.00 18.60 -19.44
C ALA A 559 -30.32 19.30 -19.07
N GLY A 560 -30.59 20.48 -19.71
CA GLY A 560 -31.74 21.32 -19.39
C GLY A 560 -31.56 21.99 -18.00
N ALA A 561 -32.62 22.63 -17.50
CA ALA A 561 -32.55 23.39 -16.24
C ALA A 561 -32.26 22.50 -15.00
N ASP A 562 -32.82 21.31 -14.96
CA ASP A 562 -32.73 20.40 -13.82
C ASP A 562 -31.42 19.57 -13.78
N GLY A 563 -30.66 19.57 -14.88
CA GLY A 563 -29.53 18.69 -15.06
C GLY A 563 -29.91 17.21 -15.21
N ILE A 564 -28.91 16.33 -15.17
CA ILE A 564 -29.10 14.88 -15.17
C ILE A 564 -28.15 14.29 -14.11
N VAL A 565 -28.67 13.42 -13.25
CA VAL A 565 -27.89 12.73 -12.21
C VAL A 565 -28.10 11.23 -12.35
N VAL A 566 -27.01 10.50 -12.37
CA VAL A 566 -27.05 9.02 -12.40
C VAL A 566 -26.03 8.45 -11.43
N GLU A 567 -26.32 7.23 -10.97
CA GLU A 567 -25.37 6.40 -10.19
C GLU A 567 -25.29 5.03 -10.83
N ASP A 568 -24.08 4.47 -10.87
CA ASP A 568 -23.89 3.07 -11.23
C ASP A 568 -22.71 2.49 -10.47
N ILE A 569 -22.64 1.17 -10.45
CA ILE A 569 -21.60 0.39 -9.80
C ILE A 569 -21.08 -0.61 -10.84
N LEU A 570 -19.75 -0.69 -10.97
CA LEU A 570 -19.13 -1.79 -11.70
C LEU A 570 -18.89 -2.97 -10.75
N GLU A 571 -19.44 -4.11 -11.11
CA GLU A 571 -19.24 -5.39 -10.44
C GLU A 571 -18.45 -6.34 -11.34
N TYR A 572 -17.47 -7.02 -10.77
CA TYR A 572 -16.67 -7.99 -11.49
C TYR A 572 -17.30 -9.38 -11.44
N GLY A 573 -17.35 -10.05 -12.60
CA GLY A 573 -17.78 -11.44 -12.72
C GLY A 573 -16.62 -12.44 -12.63
N ASP A 574 -16.71 -13.56 -13.35
CA ASP A 574 -15.82 -14.71 -13.20
C ASP A 574 -14.50 -14.65 -14.01
N LEU A 575 -14.18 -13.51 -14.61
CA LEU A 575 -12.92 -13.36 -15.37
C LEU A 575 -11.67 -13.67 -14.52
N SER A 576 -11.66 -13.26 -13.24
CA SER A 576 -10.56 -13.55 -12.31
C SER A 576 -10.41 -15.03 -11.97
N LYS A 577 -11.45 -15.84 -12.13
CA LYS A 577 -11.38 -17.31 -11.97
C LYS A 577 -10.75 -17.98 -13.21
N ARG A 578 -10.98 -17.43 -14.38
CA ARG A 578 -10.49 -17.97 -15.67
C ARG A 578 -9.09 -17.50 -16.03
N TYR A 579 -8.69 -16.35 -15.51
CA TYR A 579 -7.40 -15.73 -15.81
C TYR A 579 -6.71 -15.30 -14.52
N GLN A 580 -5.42 -15.60 -14.42
CA GLN A 580 -4.56 -14.98 -13.41
C GLN A 580 -4.25 -13.54 -13.85
N GLN A 581 -4.66 -12.58 -13.04
CA GLN A 581 -4.39 -11.16 -13.32
C GLN A 581 -3.24 -10.67 -12.45
N SER A 582 -2.17 -10.21 -13.08
CA SER A 582 -0.98 -9.73 -12.38
C SER A 582 -0.31 -8.61 -13.17
N THR A 583 0.50 -7.82 -12.48
CA THR A 583 1.43 -6.86 -13.06
C THR A 583 2.84 -7.39 -12.94
N PHE A 584 3.68 -7.08 -13.91
CA PHE A 584 5.05 -7.55 -14.00
C PHE A 584 6.01 -6.40 -14.24
N GLY A 585 7.27 -6.60 -13.85
CA GLY A 585 8.32 -5.64 -14.12
C GLY A 585 9.70 -6.22 -13.89
N ALA A 586 10.71 -5.39 -14.14
CA ALA A 586 12.08 -5.67 -13.82
C ALA A 586 12.76 -4.43 -13.26
N HIS A 587 13.57 -4.60 -12.23
CA HIS A 587 14.41 -3.57 -11.64
C HIS A 587 15.88 -3.84 -11.93
N PHE A 588 16.58 -2.80 -12.35
CA PHE A 588 18.03 -2.78 -12.53
C PHE A 588 18.61 -1.68 -11.67
N VAL A 589 19.63 -2.01 -10.90
CA VAL A 589 20.27 -1.07 -9.96
C VAL A 589 21.77 -1.14 -10.10
N GLU A 590 22.42 0.02 -10.10
CA GLU A 590 23.86 0.16 -9.95
C GLU A 590 24.19 0.78 -8.61
N VAL A 591 25.09 0.15 -7.86
CA VAL A 591 25.59 0.65 -6.58
C VAL A 591 27.09 0.94 -6.63
N GLY A 592 27.55 1.79 -5.71
CA GLY A 592 28.93 1.91 -5.31
C GLY A 592 29.04 1.56 -3.83
N VAL A 593 29.96 0.69 -3.47
CA VAL A 593 30.32 0.36 -2.08
C VAL A 593 31.72 0.86 -1.83
N ASP A 594 31.88 1.71 -0.83
CA ASP A 594 33.19 2.24 -0.45
C ASP A 594 34.03 1.12 0.18
N ALA A 595 35.15 0.78 -0.42
CA ALA A 595 35.98 -0.35 0.01
C ALA A 595 36.66 -0.14 1.38
N ALA A 596 36.69 1.10 1.90
CA ALA A 596 37.30 1.39 3.20
C ALA A 596 36.27 1.48 4.34
N THR A 597 35.05 1.97 4.04
CA THR A 597 34.03 2.24 5.04
C THR A 597 32.83 1.31 4.99
N GLY A 598 32.63 0.58 3.88
CA GLY A 598 31.43 -0.21 3.64
C GLY A 598 30.20 0.62 3.25
N GLU A 599 30.31 1.95 3.15
CA GLU A 599 29.20 2.82 2.77
C GLU A 599 28.67 2.42 1.40
N THR A 600 27.36 2.11 1.31
CA THR A 600 26.68 1.75 0.08
C THR A 600 25.87 2.93 -0.46
N ARG A 601 26.08 3.28 -1.73
CA ARG A 601 25.34 4.34 -2.42
C ARG A 601 24.70 3.84 -3.69
N ILE A 602 23.45 4.20 -3.89
CA ILE A 602 22.77 4.02 -5.18
C ILE A 602 23.38 5.01 -6.18
N ARG A 603 23.72 4.53 -7.37
CA ARG A 603 24.20 5.36 -8.48
C ARG A 603 23.12 5.65 -9.50
N ARG A 604 22.37 4.63 -9.92
CA ARG A 604 21.23 4.75 -10.81
C ARG A 604 20.30 3.54 -10.69
N MET A 605 19.04 3.76 -11.02
CA MET A 605 18.00 2.75 -10.98
C MET A 605 17.12 2.84 -12.21
N LEU A 606 16.66 1.71 -12.72
CA LEU A 606 15.67 1.59 -13.77
C LEU A 606 14.58 0.61 -13.35
N ALA A 607 13.32 1.00 -13.55
CA ALA A 607 12.16 0.12 -13.50
C ALA A 607 11.54 0.02 -14.90
N VAL A 608 11.31 -1.19 -15.39
CA VAL A 608 10.46 -1.46 -16.55
C VAL A 608 9.20 -2.16 -16.07
N CYS A 609 8.03 -1.60 -16.38
CA CYS A 609 6.74 -2.03 -15.83
C CYS A 609 5.73 -2.39 -16.93
N ALA A 610 5.07 -3.54 -16.78
CA ALA A 610 3.91 -3.97 -17.54
C ALA A 610 2.68 -3.97 -16.63
N ALA A 611 1.84 -2.94 -16.75
CA ALA A 611 0.72 -2.67 -15.85
C ALA A 611 -0.58 -2.31 -16.60
N GLY A 612 -0.80 -2.91 -17.77
CA GLY A 612 -1.94 -2.57 -18.60
C GLY A 612 -1.88 -1.12 -19.08
N ARG A 613 -3.02 -0.57 -19.47
CA ARG A 613 -3.11 0.81 -19.92
C ARG A 613 -2.71 1.80 -18.81
N ILE A 614 -1.78 2.68 -19.10
CA ILE A 614 -1.38 3.76 -18.20
C ILE A 614 -2.34 4.93 -18.36
N LEU A 615 -3.16 5.19 -17.34
CA LEU A 615 -4.21 6.21 -17.38
C LEU A 615 -3.65 7.64 -17.37
N ASN A 616 -2.55 7.85 -16.63
CA ASN A 616 -1.79 9.09 -16.62
C ASN A 616 -0.29 8.79 -16.39
N PRO A 617 0.58 9.01 -17.39
CA PRO A 617 2.00 8.70 -17.29
C PRO A 617 2.75 9.45 -16.17
N LYS A 618 2.36 10.70 -15.87
CA LYS A 618 3.02 11.49 -14.81
C LYS A 618 2.74 10.92 -13.43
N THR A 619 1.47 10.64 -13.12
CA THR A 619 1.10 10.09 -11.81
C THR A 619 1.58 8.66 -11.65
N ALA A 620 1.49 7.83 -12.67
CA ALA A 620 2.00 6.46 -12.66
C ALA A 620 3.53 6.43 -12.44
N ARG A 621 4.29 7.25 -13.19
CA ARG A 621 5.74 7.37 -13.00
C ARG A 621 6.10 7.83 -11.59
N SER A 622 5.38 8.80 -11.03
CA SER A 622 5.57 9.27 -9.65
C SER A 622 5.37 8.15 -8.63
N GLN A 623 4.37 7.26 -8.84
CA GLN A 623 4.15 6.11 -7.97
C GLN A 623 5.31 5.11 -8.02
N VAL A 624 5.83 4.79 -9.20
CA VAL A 624 6.96 3.87 -9.34
C VAL A 624 8.23 4.46 -8.73
N ILE A 625 8.53 5.74 -8.96
CA ILE A 625 9.68 6.43 -8.34
C ILE A 625 9.58 6.40 -6.81
N GLY A 626 8.43 6.77 -6.24
CA GLY A 626 8.22 6.73 -4.79
C GLY A 626 8.33 5.31 -4.22
N ALA A 627 7.95 4.29 -5.00
CA ALA A 627 8.10 2.89 -4.61
C ALA A 627 9.55 2.41 -4.66
N MET A 628 10.30 2.79 -5.70
CA MET A 628 11.74 2.53 -5.78
C MET A 628 12.50 3.18 -4.62
N THR A 629 12.15 4.42 -4.27
CA THR A 629 12.70 5.13 -3.11
C THR A 629 12.45 4.37 -1.79
N MET A 630 11.21 3.94 -1.57
CA MET A 630 10.87 3.11 -0.40
C MET A 630 11.65 1.77 -0.40
N GLY A 631 11.88 1.18 -1.57
CA GLY A 631 12.69 -0.04 -1.71
C GLY A 631 14.16 0.17 -1.37
N VAL A 632 14.72 1.35 -1.61
CA VAL A 632 16.08 1.72 -1.15
C VAL A 632 16.11 1.76 0.36
N GLY A 633 15.11 2.40 1.00
CA GLY A 633 14.98 2.41 2.45
C GLY A 633 14.93 1.01 3.04
N ALA A 634 14.04 0.17 2.54
CA ALA A 634 13.89 -1.22 2.97
C ALA A 634 15.18 -2.04 2.81
N ALA A 635 15.98 -1.76 1.76
CA ALA A 635 17.20 -2.50 1.51
C ALA A 635 18.39 -2.04 2.36
N LEU A 636 18.52 -0.75 2.66
CA LEU A 636 19.79 -0.18 3.14
C LEU A 636 19.71 0.45 4.54
N MET A 637 18.51 0.85 5.04
CA MET A 637 18.46 1.68 6.25
C MET A 637 17.24 1.46 7.16
N GLU A 638 16.08 1.09 6.64
CA GLU A 638 14.83 1.05 7.41
C GLU A 638 14.70 -0.21 8.28
N GLU A 639 14.63 -0.01 9.58
CA GLU A 639 14.36 -1.03 10.60
C GLU A 639 13.67 -0.40 11.79
N LEU A 640 12.55 -0.96 12.26
CA LEU A 640 12.01 -0.70 13.58
C LEU A 640 12.74 -1.60 14.60
N ALA A 641 13.62 -1.00 15.37
CA ALA A 641 14.40 -1.73 16.37
C ALA A 641 13.56 -2.03 17.62
N VAL A 642 13.40 -3.31 17.94
CA VAL A 642 12.61 -3.79 19.09
C VAL A 642 13.46 -3.83 20.36
N ASP A 643 13.02 -3.23 21.46
CA ASP A 643 13.49 -3.61 22.80
C ASP A 643 12.89 -4.97 23.15
N LYS A 644 13.65 -6.03 22.94
CA LYS A 644 13.22 -7.42 23.17
C LYS A 644 12.94 -7.78 24.63
N ARG A 645 13.23 -6.88 25.58
CA ARG A 645 12.95 -7.07 27.02
C ARG A 645 11.66 -6.41 27.44
N ARG A 646 11.25 -5.32 26.72
CA ARG A 646 10.12 -4.48 27.10
C ARG A 646 9.01 -4.43 26.08
N GLY A 647 9.23 -4.93 24.84
CA GLY A 647 8.23 -5.08 23.80
C GLY A 647 7.77 -3.78 23.15
N PHE A 648 8.71 -2.91 22.75
CA PHE A 648 8.38 -1.69 22.02
C PHE A 648 9.44 -1.31 20.99
N PHE A 649 9.07 -0.52 19.99
CA PHE A 649 10.00 0.04 19.02
C PHE A 649 10.71 1.25 19.60
N VAL A 650 12.04 1.18 19.71
CA VAL A 650 12.84 2.22 20.37
C VAL A 650 13.09 3.44 19.50
N ASN A 651 13.26 3.25 18.20
CA ASN A 651 13.47 4.32 17.21
C ASN A 651 12.14 4.78 16.61
N HIS A 652 11.25 5.26 17.45
CA HIS A 652 9.86 5.55 17.17
C HIS A 652 9.59 7.00 16.68
N ASP A 653 10.57 7.61 16.03
CA ASP A 653 10.44 8.90 15.36
C ASP A 653 11.34 8.98 14.12
N LEU A 654 11.25 10.09 13.35
CA LEU A 654 12.03 10.26 12.13
C LEU A 654 13.51 10.69 12.40
N ALA A 655 13.92 10.85 13.67
CA ALA A 655 15.31 11.05 14.01
C ALA A 655 16.05 9.71 14.20
N GLY A 656 15.32 8.66 14.59
CA GLY A 656 15.87 7.33 14.80
C GLY A 656 15.48 6.31 13.73
N TYR A 657 14.33 6.49 13.06
CA TYR A 657 13.90 5.66 11.92
C TYR A 657 14.28 6.38 10.63
N GLU A 658 15.35 5.93 10.02
CA GLU A 658 15.92 6.57 8.83
C GLU A 658 15.12 6.19 7.56
N VAL A 659 14.79 7.19 6.74
CA VAL A 659 14.19 7.02 5.42
C VAL A 659 15.05 7.69 4.36
N PRO A 660 15.08 7.19 3.11
CA PRO A 660 15.89 7.79 2.05
C PRO A 660 15.51 9.23 1.76
N VAL A 661 16.52 10.07 1.58
CA VAL A 661 16.37 11.45 1.12
C VAL A 661 16.86 11.59 -0.34
N HIS A 662 16.66 12.75 -0.96
CA HIS A 662 17.03 12.97 -2.37
C HIS A 662 18.53 12.72 -2.66
N ALA A 663 19.40 12.94 -1.66
CA ALA A 663 20.84 12.70 -1.82
C ALA A 663 21.21 11.21 -1.93
N ASP A 664 20.36 10.32 -1.43
CA ASP A 664 20.59 8.87 -1.46
C ASP A 664 20.23 8.27 -2.83
N ILE A 665 19.43 8.98 -3.65
CA ILE A 665 18.88 8.46 -4.90
C ILE A 665 19.05 9.47 -6.02
N PRO A 666 20.22 9.50 -6.67
CA PRO A 666 20.54 10.57 -7.64
C PRO A 666 19.81 10.41 -8.98
N HIS A 667 19.48 9.20 -9.43
CA HIS A 667 18.88 8.94 -10.73
C HIS A 667 17.93 7.74 -10.74
N GLN A 668 16.68 8.00 -11.14
CA GLN A 668 15.63 6.98 -11.29
C GLN A 668 14.96 7.13 -12.66
N GLU A 669 14.95 6.05 -13.44
CA GLU A 669 14.24 5.95 -14.72
C GLU A 669 13.09 4.96 -14.60
N VAL A 670 11.97 5.27 -15.27
CA VAL A 670 10.79 4.39 -15.33
C VAL A 670 10.33 4.28 -16.77
N ILE A 671 10.17 3.06 -17.25
CA ILE A 671 9.63 2.73 -18.57
C ILE A 671 8.36 1.91 -18.37
N PHE A 672 7.28 2.31 -19.02
CA PHE A 672 6.05 1.51 -19.12
C PHE A 672 6.00 0.83 -20.48
N LEU A 673 5.71 -0.46 -20.51
CA LEU A 673 5.38 -1.13 -21.76
C LEU A 673 4.04 -0.65 -22.29
N ASP A 674 3.90 -0.57 -23.61
CA ASP A 674 2.62 -0.30 -24.26
C ASP A 674 1.74 -1.57 -24.17
N GLU A 675 0.91 -1.61 -23.15
CA GLU A 675 0.05 -2.74 -22.82
C GLU A 675 -1.38 -2.27 -22.57
N ALA A 676 -2.36 -3.07 -22.96
CA ALA A 676 -3.76 -2.89 -22.62
C ALA A 676 -4.36 -4.27 -22.28
N ASP A 677 -4.86 -4.45 -21.05
CA ASP A 677 -5.39 -5.73 -20.61
C ASP A 677 -6.94 -5.74 -20.64
N PRO A 678 -7.57 -6.32 -21.66
CA PRO A 678 -9.03 -6.32 -21.78
C PRO A 678 -9.72 -7.20 -20.71
N ILE A 679 -8.98 -8.02 -19.99
CA ILE A 679 -9.51 -8.89 -18.93
C ILE A 679 -9.62 -8.15 -17.60
N SER A 680 -8.81 -7.13 -17.38
CA SER A 680 -8.72 -6.43 -16.08
C SER A 680 -9.94 -5.57 -15.78
N SER A 681 -10.39 -4.76 -16.75
CA SER A 681 -11.54 -3.86 -16.62
C SER A 681 -11.88 -3.21 -17.97
N PRO A 682 -13.01 -2.47 -18.08
CA PRO A 682 -13.29 -1.65 -19.27
C PRO A 682 -12.21 -0.61 -19.58
N MET A 683 -11.44 -0.17 -18.58
CA MET A 683 -10.33 0.74 -18.75
C MET A 683 -9.09 0.08 -19.36
N LYS A 684 -9.01 -1.25 -19.35
CA LYS A 684 -7.87 -2.08 -19.78
C LYS A 684 -6.57 -1.75 -19.01
N ALA A 685 -6.71 -1.17 -17.81
CA ALA A 685 -5.63 -0.77 -16.91
C ALA A 685 -5.43 -1.81 -15.81
N LYS A 686 -4.23 -1.87 -15.26
CA LYS A 686 -3.91 -2.57 -14.02
C LYS A 686 -3.33 -1.58 -12.99
N GLY A 687 -3.20 -2.01 -11.74
CA GLY A 687 -2.56 -1.19 -10.73
C GLY A 687 -1.05 -1.09 -10.93
N VAL A 688 -0.44 0.01 -10.49
CA VAL A 688 1.02 0.21 -10.56
C VAL A 688 1.59 0.78 -9.25
N GLY A 689 0.71 1.12 -8.31
CA GLY A 689 1.09 1.84 -7.08
C GLY A 689 2.02 1.05 -6.15
N GLU A 690 2.03 -0.28 -6.24
CA GLU A 690 2.84 -1.17 -5.41
C GLU A 690 3.90 -1.94 -6.21
N LEU A 691 3.69 -2.17 -7.51
CA LEU A 691 4.61 -2.90 -8.37
C LEU A 691 6.04 -2.35 -8.31
N GLY A 692 6.18 -1.03 -8.27
CA GLY A 692 7.50 -0.37 -8.25
C GLY A 692 8.33 -0.62 -6.99
N LEU A 693 7.75 -1.16 -5.92
CA LEU A 693 8.48 -1.59 -4.71
C LEU A 693 8.97 -3.05 -4.83
N CYS A 694 8.17 -3.86 -5.51
CA CYS A 694 8.40 -5.30 -5.62
C CYS A 694 9.70 -5.59 -6.37
N GLY A 695 10.67 -6.24 -5.71
CA GLY A 695 11.95 -6.62 -6.28
C GLY A 695 13.09 -5.60 -6.10
N VAL A 696 12.80 -4.32 -5.81
CA VAL A 696 13.85 -3.28 -5.66
C VAL A 696 14.89 -3.66 -4.62
N GLY A 697 14.47 -4.11 -3.44
CA GLY A 697 15.39 -4.50 -2.36
C GLY A 697 16.36 -5.59 -2.80
N ALA A 698 15.87 -6.60 -3.51
CA ALA A 698 16.71 -7.68 -4.02
C ALA A 698 17.64 -7.22 -5.16
N ALA A 699 17.17 -6.32 -6.06
CA ALA A 699 18.05 -5.76 -7.08
C ALA A 699 19.23 -5.01 -6.46
N ILE A 700 18.99 -4.29 -5.35
CA ILE A 700 20.04 -3.61 -4.57
C ILE A 700 20.98 -4.66 -3.93
N ALA A 701 20.42 -5.68 -3.27
CA ALA A 701 21.22 -6.75 -2.64
C ALA A 701 22.11 -7.47 -3.66
N ASN A 702 21.58 -7.78 -4.84
CA ASN A 702 22.30 -8.40 -5.93
C ASN A 702 23.38 -7.47 -6.52
N ALA A 703 23.10 -6.16 -6.56
CA ALA A 703 24.11 -5.16 -6.96
C ALA A 703 25.25 -5.03 -5.93
N VAL A 704 24.93 -5.03 -4.62
CA VAL A 704 25.93 -5.05 -3.55
C VAL A 704 26.79 -6.31 -3.61
N TYR A 705 26.18 -7.47 -3.83
CA TYR A 705 26.91 -8.71 -4.05
C TYR A 705 27.85 -8.63 -5.27
N ASN A 706 27.36 -8.15 -6.39
CA ASN A 706 28.17 -7.99 -7.60
C ASN A 706 29.33 -7.00 -7.38
N ALA A 707 29.11 -5.94 -6.59
CA ALA A 707 30.14 -4.97 -6.24
C ALA A 707 31.23 -5.56 -5.31
N THR A 708 30.83 -6.37 -4.33
CA THR A 708 31.69 -6.75 -3.20
C THR A 708 32.14 -8.21 -3.18
N GLY A 709 31.36 -9.10 -3.77
CA GLY A 709 31.48 -10.55 -3.58
C GLY A 709 30.90 -11.06 -2.26
N VAL A 710 30.29 -10.18 -1.44
CA VAL A 710 29.71 -10.54 -0.15
C VAL A 710 28.20 -10.68 -0.28
N ARG A 711 27.66 -11.88 -0.09
CA ARG A 711 26.22 -12.13 -0.09
C ARG A 711 25.65 -11.85 1.29
N VAL A 712 24.79 -10.81 1.37
CA VAL A 712 24.04 -10.46 2.57
C VAL A 712 22.59 -10.94 2.38
N ARG A 713 22.08 -11.71 3.34
CA ARG A 713 20.72 -12.29 3.34
C ARG A 713 19.84 -11.73 4.45
N ASP A 714 20.35 -10.75 5.17
CA ASP A 714 19.72 -10.12 6.31
C ASP A 714 19.59 -8.62 6.05
N TYR A 715 18.37 -8.12 5.98
CA TYR A 715 18.09 -6.71 5.74
C TYR A 715 17.94 -5.92 7.05
N PRO A 716 18.16 -4.60 7.01
CA PRO A 716 18.78 -3.82 5.94
C PRO A 716 20.26 -4.17 5.76
N ILE A 717 20.81 -3.94 4.56
CA ILE A 717 22.21 -4.23 4.23
C ILE A 717 23.10 -3.09 4.78
N THR A 718 23.24 -3.05 6.09
CA THR A 718 24.08 -2.09 6.80
C THR A 718 25.56 -2.46 6.69
N LEU A 719 26.43 -1.48 6.89
CA LEU A 719 27.87 -1.65 6.67
C LEU A 719 28.50 -2.75 7.54
N ASP A 720 28.04 -2.95 8.76
CA ASP A 720 28.49 -4.00 9.68
C ASP A 720 28.31 -5.42 9.14
N LYS A 721 27.37 -5.62 8.19
CA LYS A 721 27.07 -6.93 7.59
C LYS A 721 28.04 -7.35 6.49
N HIS A 722 28.88 -6.45 6.00
CA HIS A 722 29.81 -6.76 4.90
C HIS A 722 31.21 -6.11 5.02
N LEU A 723 31.42 -5.12 5.88
CA LEU A 723 32.66 -4.35 5.99
C LEU A 723 33.90 -5.22 6.21
N ASP A 724 33.83 -6.19 7.10
CA ASP A 724 34.94 -7.10 7.47
C ASP A 724 35.30 -8.12 6.37
N ARG A 725 34.47 -8.22 5.33
CA ARG A 725 34.61 -9.16 4.21
C ARG A 725 34.82 -8.49 2.86
N LEU A 726 34.98 -7.16 2.86
CA LEU A 726 35.21 -6.42 1.61
C LEU A 726 36.57 -6.79 1.01
N PRO A 727 36.70 -6.77 -0.34
CA PRO A 727 37.99 -6.94 -1.01
C PRO A 727 39.00 -5.90 -0.53
N GLU A 728 40.25 -6.34 -0.27
CA GLU A 728 41.31 -5.45 0.16
C GLU A 728 41.51 -4.28 -0.83
N LEU A 729 41.85 -3.12 -0.24
CA LEU A 729 42.29 -1.95 -1.01
C LEU A 729 43.67 -2.28 -1.61
N ALA A 730 43.70 -2.58 -2.90
CA ALA A 730 44.97 -2.80 -3.62
C ALA A 730 45.66 -1.46 -3.91
#